data_6df64eafe2330ac94a0113b09dc96d6e
#
_entry.id   6df64eafe2330ac94a0113b09dc96d6e
#
_cell.length_a   1.000
_cell.length_b   1.000
_cell.length_c   1.000
_cell.angle_alpha   90.00
_cell.angle_beta   90.00
_cell.angle_gamma   90.00
#
_symmetry.space_group_name_H-M   'P 1'
#
loop_
_entity.id
_entity.type
_entity.pdbx_description
1 polymer ?
#
loop_
_entity_poly.entity_id
_entity_poly.type
_entity_poly.pdbx_seq_one_letter_code
_entity_poly.pdbx_strand_id
1 'polypeptide(L)'
;MLGIIYLLLAGMLGCEASKMLTGEGRSVSGINRIWLMLPASFGVGTLLLTWMVYIISWFFSVVGKAENPLLYGNIIGMTGVAVIMILLSVQKYRKQGSYRIWNIDKTQDKRRLKKEILLFGLLTVFITYMMFYVFYIKDGILYSGLTVYGDYAPHTAMMRSFSAGNNFPTQYPHYGGADVKYHFMFQFLTGNLEYLGMRMDFAYNIVSTLSLVGFLMLLYQLALRITGKMCCGVLALFLFFFRSGMAFFRFVWEHIQAGNLVETLEENTSFIGYTVNENWGLWNFNVYLNQRHLAFGLLMVTLALYLFMDWLEAGTAHEEKGILWIKNRIFSKEGWKSRNLDQALLMGMFLGLCAFWNGAAVIGGLLILCGFAIFSDGKVDYAVMAGVSIFFSWLQSKIFIVGSAMSPQIYLGFLAEDKTVPGIVKYLFWMSGVFFLGLVLMVWFMRRRERAILVSFLFPVIFAFVLLMTPDINVNHKYIMISYAFLTIFWAWAVCSLWKGRNGQSGIQKTMGKILAIVLVISLSVTGIYDFVVIIKGNGPGRRVTVNMNSELTQWLEENLEKNDLLLTPEYSMNEVTMSGAMLYCGWPYYAWSAGYDTNYRAAQAVTIYTTSDSETLKKTVQQEKITYILFEEGSEFEQQECREETIAAAYEKVYETQDGRIRIYKTTE
;
A
#
# COMPACT_ATOMS: atom_id res chain seq x y z
N MET A 1 19.37 -1.03 16.74
CA MET A 1 20.52 -1.43 15.87
C MET A 1 20.23 -2.67 15.04
N LEU A 2 19.64 -3.73 15.60
CA LEU A 2 19.35 -4.97 14.87
C LEU A 2 18.39 -4.80 13.69
N GLY A 3 17.39 -3.91 13.79
CA GLY A 3 16.47 -3.62 12.67
C GLY A 3 17.17 -3.05 11.43
N ILE A 4 18.24 -2.26 11.59
CA ILE A 4 19.03 -1.79 10.45
C ILE A 4 19.79 -2.96 9.81
N ILE A 5 20.37 -3.85 10.64
CA ILE A 5 21.05 -5.05 10.16
C ILE A 5 20.07 -5.95 9.39
N TYR A 6 18.84 -6.08 9.89
CA TYR A 6 17.77 -6.81 9.20
C TYR A 6 17.53 -6.25 7.78
N LEU A 7 17.35 -4.93 7.64
CA LEU A 7 17.14 -4.30 6.34
C LEU A 7 18.35 -4.44 5.40
N LEU A 8 19.58 -4.39 5.94
CA LEU A 8 20.80 -4.62 5.15
C LEU A 8 20.87 -6.07 4.65
N LEU A 9 20.61 -7.05 5.51
CA LEU A 9 20.57 -8.47 5.13
C LEU A 9 19.48 -8.72 4.08
N ALA A 10 18.29 -8.14 4.26
CA ALA A 10 17.21 -8.18 3.26
C ALA A 10 17.70 -7.62 1.92
N GLY A 11 18.34 -6.45 1.91
CA GLY A 11 18.87 -5.84 0.68
C GLY A 11 19.93 -6.71 -0.01
N MET A 12 20.81 -7.35 0.75
CA MET A 12 21.84 -8.27 0.22
C MET A 12 21.20 -9.53 -0.39
N LEU A 13 20.28 -10.18 0.32
CA LEU A 13 19.52 -11.34 -0.19
C LEU A 13 18.76 -10.97 -1.47
N GLY A 14 18.07 -9.83 -1.45
CA GLY A 14 17.31 -9.34 -2.60
C GLY A 14 18.19 -8.99 -3.80
N CYS A 15 19.42 -8.51 -3.58
CA CYS A 15 20.37 -8.27 -4.67
C CYS A 15 20.69 -9.56 -5.41
N GLU A 16 20.95 -10.64 -4.71
CA GLU A 16 21.24 -11.94 -5.35
C GLU A 16 19.99 -12.53 -6.04
N ALA A 17 18.85 -12.51 -5.38
CA ALA A 17 17.60 -12.98 -5.97
C ALA A 17 17.16 -12.15 -7.19
N SER A 18 17.37 -10.83 -7.16
CA SER A 18 17.03 -9.95 -8.31
C SER A 18 17.95 -10.17 -9.51
N LYS A 19 19.21 -10.60 -9.32
CA LYS A 19 20.08 -11.00 -10.42
C LYS A 19 19.54 -12.22 -11.18
N MET A 20 18.93 -13.17 -10.45
CA MET A 20 18.29 -14.33 -11.08
C MET A 20 17.08 -13.90 -11.93
N LEU A 21 16.30 -12.94 -11.44
CA LEU A 21 15.14 -12.39 -12.15
C LEU A 21 15.52 -11.60 -13.41
N THR A 22 16.52 -10.71 -13.28
CA THR A 22 16.83 -9.75 -14.36
C THR A 22 17.86 -10.30 -15.38
N GLY A 23 18.50 -11.43 -15.09
CA GLY A 23 19.61 -11.98 -15.87
C GLY A 23 20.90 -11.14 -15.75
N GLU A 24 22.05 -11.81 -15.71
CA GLU A 24 23.37 -11.15 -15.78
C GLU A 24 23.56 -10.65 -17.21
N GLY A 25 23.67 -9.33 -17.40
CA GLY A 25 24.01 -8.73 -18.69
C GLY A 25 22.87 -8.19 -19.56
N ARG A 26 21.60 -8.28 -19.16
CA ARG A 26 20.51 -7.60 -19.88
C ARG A 26 20.62 -6.08 -19.72
N SER A 27 21.23 -5.41 -20.68
CA SER A 27 21.17 -3.96 -20.78
C SER A 27 20.04 -3.57 -21.73
N VAL A 28 19.02 -2.91 -21.25
CA VAL A 28 18.09 -2.18 -22.12
C VAL A 28 18.76 -0.87 -22.48
N SER A 29 18.97 -0.64 -23.78
CA SER A 29 19.61 0.58 -24.26
C SER A 29 18.98 1.83 -23.65
N GLY A 30 19.81 2.70 -23.08
CA GLY A 30 19.38 3.98 -22.52
C GLY A 30 18.82 3.92 -21.11
N ILE A 31 18.96 2.83 -20.34
CA ILE A 31 18.50 2.70 -18.96
C ILE A 31 19.67 2.37 -18.05
N ASN A 32 19.78 3.09 -16.91
CA ASN A 32 20.77 2.82 -15.88
C ASN A 32 20.29 1.67 -15.00
N ARG A 33 20.92 0.51 -15.10
CA ARG A 33 20.57 -0.72 -14.40
C ARG A 33 20.49 -0.55 -12.86
N ILE A 34 21.24 0.37 -12.28
CA ILE A 34 21.24 0.63 -10.84
C ILE A 34 19.84 0.97 -10.32
N TRP A 35 19.07 1.75 -11.09
CA TRP A 35 17.71 2.18 -10.71
C TRP A 35 16.64 1.10 -10.91
N LEU A 36 16.99 -0.02 -11.54
CA LEU A 36 16.20 -1.24 -11.56
C LEU A 36 16.59 -2.16 -10.40
N MET A 37 17.91 -2.35 -10.21
CA MET A 37 18.42 -3.31 -9.24
C MET A 37 18.23 -2.88 -7.80
N LEU A 38 18.35 -1.58 -7.49
CA LEU A 38 18.25 -1.07 -6.12
C LEU A 38 16.83 -1.28 -5.55
N PRO A 39 15.74 -0.83 -6.21
CA PRO A 39 14.39 -1.11 -5.73
C PRO A 39 14.03 -2.61 -5.79
N ALA A 40 14.48 -3.35 -6.82
CA ALA A 40 14.25 -4.79 -6.88
C ALA A 40 14.92 -5.52 -5.69
N SER A 41 16.16 -5.14 -5.34
CA SER A 41 16.88 -5.71 -4.19
C SER A 41 16.17 -5.44 -2.89
N PHE A 42 15.69 -4.21 -2.69
CA PHE A 42 14.88 -3.89 -1.50
C PHE A 42 13.58 -4.69 -1.48
N GLY A 43 12.76 -4.64 -2.55
CA GLY A 43 11.46 -5.28 -2.59
C GLY A 43 11.53 -6.80 -2.43
N VAL A 44 12.34 -7.47 -3.27
CA VAL A 44 12.45 -8.95 -3.25
C VAL A 44 13.09 -9.44 -1.95
N GLY A 45 14.14 -8.77 -1.48
CA GLY A 45 14.84 -9.22 -0.27
C GLY A 45 14.02 -9.01 1.00
N THR A 46 13.34 -7.88 1.11
CA THR A 46 12.42 -7.60 2.21
C THR A 46 11.26 -8.60 2.21
N LEU A 47 10.68 -8.88 1.03
CA LEU A 47 9.64 -9.89 0.89
C LEU A 47 10.10 -11.26 1.42
N LEU A 48 11.26 -11.74 0.95
CA LEU A 48 11.76 -13.08 1.29
C LEU A 48 12.15 -13.20 2.77
N LEU A 49 12.93 -12.26 3.30
CA LEU A 49 13.37 -12.33 4.70
C LEU A 49 12.21 -12.19 5.67
N THR A 50 11.26 -11.30 5.36
CA THR A 50 10.08 -11.10 6.21
C THR A 50 9.21 -12.36 6.26
N TRP A 51 8.94 -12.99 5.12
CA TRP A 51 8.23 -14.27 5.09
C TRP A 51 8.97 -15.38 5.85
N MET A 52 10.28 -15.46 5.68
CA MET A 52 11.09 -16.46 6.40
C MET A 52 10.98 -16.28 7.91
N VAL A 53 11.16 -15.05 8.40
CA VAL A 53 11.06 -14.76 9.85
C VAL A 53 9.64 -15.03 10.34
N TYR A 54 8.61 -14.63 9.60
CA TYR A 54 7.21 -14.86 9.98
C TYR A 54 6.88 -16.37 10.09
N ILE A 55 7.22 -17.16 9.08
CA ILE A 55 6.95 -18.61 9.07
C ILE A 55 7.67 -19.32 10.23
N ILE A 56 8.93 -18.95 10.49
CA ILE A 56 9.69 -19.53 11.61
C ILE A 56 9.04 -19.13 12.94
N SER A 57 8.69 -17.85 13.12
CA SER A 57 8.00 -17.39 14.35
C SER A 57 6.67 -18.10 14.55
N TRP A 58 5.86 -18.19 13.48
CA TRP A 58 4.59 -18.90 13.51
C TRP A 58 4.77 -20.38 13.90
N PHE A 59 5.76 -21.07 13.33
CA PHE A 59 6.07 -22.46 13.66
C PHE A 59 6.44 -22.61 15.14
N PHE A 60 7.34 -21.78 15.66
CA PHE A 60 7.72 -21.83 17.07
C PHE A 60 6.58 -21.48 18.02
N SER A 61 5.66 -20.61 17.60
CA SER A 61 4.47 -20.31 18.39
C SER A 61 3.47 -21.49 18.43
N VAL A 62 3.15 -22.06 17.26
CA VAL A 62 2.08 -23.07 17.14
C VAL A 62 2.56 -24.46 17.57
N VAL A 63 3.74 -24.87 17.10
CA VAL A 63 4.30 -26.22 17.34
C VAL A 63 5.22 -26.21 18.57
N GLY A 64 6.11 -25.23 18.66
CA GLY A 64 7.08 -25.12 19.73
C GLY A 64 6.53 -24.54 21.03
N LYS A 65 5.32 -23.96 21.00
CA LYS A 65 4.69 -23.24 22.13
C LYS A 65 5.66 -22.27 22.84
N ALA A 66 6.50 -21.60 22.05
CA ALA A 66 7.49 -20.66 22.55
C ALA A 66 6.80 -19.40 23.08
N GLU A 67 7.25 -18.91 24.22
CA GLU A 67 6.80 -17.64 24.81
C GLU A 67 7.18 -16.44 23.94
N ASN A 68 8.37 -16.46 23.34
CA ASN A 68 8.85 -15.41 22.46
C ASN A 68 9.20 -15.94 21.07
N PRO A 69 8.20 -16.16 20.19
CA PRO A 69 8.41 -16.72 18.87
C PRO A 69 9.23 -15.82 17.92
N LEU A 70 9.14 -14.47 18.07
CA LEU A 70 9.92 -13.51 17.27
C LEU A 70 11.42 -13.63 17.50
N LEU A 71 11.85 -13.97 18.72
CA LEU A 71 13.27 -14.21 19.03
C LEU A 71 13.83 -15.31 18.13
N TYR A 72 13.17 -16.46 18.09
CA TYR A 72 13.59 -17.61 17.26
C TYR A 72 13.50 -17.28 15.77
N GLY A 73 12.42 -16.63 15.34
CA GLY A 73 12.24 -16.20 13.96
C GLY A 73 13.37 -15.31 13.47
N ASN A 74 13.73 -14.30 14.26
CA ASN A 74 14.82 -13.38 13.93
C ASN A 74 16.21 -14.03 14.01
N ILE A 75 16.51 -14.78 15.05
CA ILE A 75 17.81 -15.46 15.16
C ILE A 75 18.03 -16.40 13.98
N ILE A 76 17.10 -17.31 13.71
CA ILE A 76 17.24 -18.30 12.65
C ILE A 76 17.17 -17.62 11.28
N GLY A 77 16.25 -16.69 11.07
CA GLY A 77 16.06 -15.99 9.81
C GLY A 77 17.27 -15.14 9.44
N MET A 78 17.71 -14.27 10.33
CA MET A 78 18.84 -13.37 10.05
C MET A 78 20.17 -14.13 9.94
N THR A 79 20.44 -15.08 10.85
CA THR A 79 21.67 -15.89 10.77
C THR A 79 21.68 -16.80 9.55
N GLY A 80 20.54 -17.40 9.20
CA GLY A 80 20.40 -18.21 7.98
C GLY A 80 20.73 -17.41 6.72
N VAL A 81 20.16 -16.20 6.59
CA VAL A 81 20.49 -15.31 5.46
C VAL A 81 21.96 -14.89 5.50
N ALA A 82 22.51 -14.52 6.67
CA ALA A 82 23.92 -14.15 6.78
C ALA A 82 24.84 -15.29 6.31
N VAL A 83 24.59 -16.53 6.75
CA VAL A 83 25.34 -17.71 6.33
C VAL A 83 25.21 -17.94 4.81
N ILE A 84 24.00 -17.87 4.24
CA ILE A 84 23.81 -18.00 2.79
C ILE A 84 24.61 -16.94 2.04
N MET A 85 24.59 -15.68 2.51
CA MET A 85 25.32 -14.60 1.85
C MET A 85 26.83 -14.78 1.94
N ILE A 86 27.36 -15.27 3.06
CA ILE A 86 28.79 -15.62 3.23
C ILE A 86 29.18 -16.75 2.25
N LEU A 87 28.41 -17.83 2.18
CA LEU A 87 28.66 -18.95 1.30
C LEU A 87 28.66 -18.54 -0.17
N LEU A 88 27.66 -17.75 -0.61
CA LEU A 88 27.59 -17.21 -1.96
C LEU A 88 28.77 -16.27 -2.28
N SER A 89 29.17 -15.44 -1.33
CA SER A 89 30.34 -14.55 -1.46
C SER A 89 31.64 -15.31 -1.63
N VAL A 90 31.87 -16.34 -0.80
CA VAL A 90 33.05 -17.22 -0.90
C VAL A 90 33.05 -17.99 -2.22
N GLN A 91 31.91 -18.53 -2.64
CA GLN A 91 31.80 -19.24 -3.92
C GLN A 91 32.14 -18.32 -5.11
N LYS A 92 31.59 -17.09 -5.12
CA LYS A 92 31.88 -16.10 -6.18
C LYS A 92 33.34 -15.66 -6.17
N TYR A 93 33.90 -15.42 -4.97
CA TYR A 93 35.31 -15.07 -4.84
C TYR A 93 36.22 -16.18 -5.41
N ARG A 94 35.94 -17.45 -5.08
CA ARG A 94 36.69 -18.61 -5.61
C ARG A 94 36.58 -18.75 -7.14
N LYS A 95 35.40 -18.44 -7.71
CA LYS A 95 35.16 -18.58 -9.15
C LYS A 95 35.69 -17.40 -9.99
N GLN A 96 35.61 -16.16 -9.47
CA GLN A 96 35.82 -14.91 -10.21
C GLN A 96 36.98 -14.06 -9.69
N GLY A 97 37.66 -14.48 -8.60
CA GLY A 97 38.74 -13.71 -7.97
C GLY A 97 38.29 -12.37 -7.33
N SER A 98 37.04 -12.02 -7.46
CA SER A 98 36.49 -10.81 -6.83
C SER A 98 34.98 -10.96 -6.56
N TYR A 99 34.51 -10.39 -5.45
CA TYR A 99 33.07 -10.25 -5.17
C TYR A 99 32.64 -8.82 -5.49
N ARG A 100 31.82 -8.67 -6.53
CA ARG A 100 31.17 -7.39 -6.85
C ARG A 100 29.69 -7.53 -6.64
N ILE A 101 29.16 -6.71 -5.73
CA ILE A 101 27.73 -6.67 -5.46
C ILE A 101 26.96 -6.24 -6.73
N TRP A 102 27.47 -5.24 -7.45
CA TRP A 102 26.89 -4.75 -8.70
C TRP A 102 27.99 -4.49 -9.74
N ASN A 103 27.75 -4.95 -10.96
CA ASN A 103 28.53 -4.50 -12.12
C ASN A 103 27.90 -3.19 -12.63
N ILE A 104 28.50 -2.07 -12.26
CA ILE A 104 28.14 -0.76 -12.82
C ILE A 104 28.70 -0.75 -14.25
N ASP A 105 27.81 -0.67 -15.23
CA ASP A 105 28.19 -0.63 -16.64
C ASP A 105 29.01 0.65 -16.90
N LYS A 106 30.28 0.48 -17.35
CA LYS A 106 31.17 1.60 -17.63
C LYS A 106 30.74 2.44 -18.84
N THR A 107 29.79 1.94 -19.64
CA THR A 107 29.26 2.62 -20.82
C THR A 107 28.13 3.63 -20.48
N GLN A 108 27.75 3.77 -19.20
CA GLN A 108 26.69 4.67 -18.80
C GLN A 108 27.03 6.14 -19.01
N ASP A 109 26.07 6.91 -19.51
CA ASP A 109 26.17 8.38 -19.58
C ASP A 109 26.27 8.97 -18.18
N LYS A 110 27.48 9.35 -17.79
CA LYS A 110 27.79 9.92 -16.47
C LYS A 110 27.00 11.21 -16.17
N ARG A 111 26.65 12.00 -17.20
CA ARG A 111 25.87 13.24 -17.02
C ARG A 111 24.43 12.91 -16.65
N ARG A 112 23.87 11.91 -17.30
CA ARG A 112 22.53 11.43 -17.00
C ARG A 112 22.46 10.79 -15.61
N LEU A 113 23.44 9.92 -15.28
CA LEU A 113 23.50 9.30 -13.95
C LEU A 113 23.54 10.35 -12.82
N LYS A 114 24.32 11.44 -12.96
CA LYS A 114 24.35 12.54 -11.99
C LYS A 114 22.98 13.21 -11.82
N LYS A 115 22.25 13.44 -12.92
CA LYS A 115 20.89 14.03 -12.86
C LYS A 115 19.89 13.09 -12.19
N GLU A 116 20.00 11.79 -12.46
CA GLU A 116 19.14 10.77 -11.83
C GLU A 116 19.45 10.60 -10.34
N ILE A 117 20.75 10.65 -9.93
CA ILE A 117 21.14 10.66 -8.51
C ILE A 117 20.54 11.88 -7.80
N LEU A 118 20.63 13.07 -8.40
CA LEU A 118 20.02 14.28 -7.83
C LEU A 118 18.48 14.14 -7.73
N LEU A 119 17.82 13.68 -8.79
CA LEU A 119 16.37 13.48 -8.83
C LEU A 119 15.94 12.56 -7.70
N PHE A 120 16.52 11.36 -7.62
CA PHE A 120 16.11 10.37 -6.62
C PHE A 120 16.57 10.74 -5.22
N GLY A 121 17.68 11.46 -5.06
CA GLY A 121 18.11 12.03 -3.80
C GLY A 121 17.08 13.03 -3.26
N LEU A 122 16.66 13.99 -4.09
CA LEU A 122 15.63 14.97 -3.74
C LEU A 122 14.29 14.30 -3.43
N LEU A 123 13.87 13.31 -4.23
CA LEU A 123 12.66 12.53 -3.97
C LEU A 123 12.73 11.79 -2.64
N THR A 124 13.88 11.18 -2.32
CA THR A 124 14.06 10.48 -1.05
C THR A 124 13.94 11.44 0.13
N VAL A 125 14.59 12.58 0.07
CA VAL A 125 14.50 13.63 1.12
C VAL A 125 13.06 14.12 1.27
N PHE A 126 12.40 14.44 0.16
CA PHE A 126 11.02 14.92 0.16
C PHE A 126 10.05 13.89 0.74
N ILE A 127 10.11 12.63 0.29
CA ILE A 127 9.22 11.56 0.78
C ILE A 127 9.51 11.25 2.25
N THR A 128 10.78 11.18 2.65
CA THR A 128 11.15 11.01 4.07
C THR A 128 10.55 12.14 4.92
N TYR A 129 10.71 13.40 4.49
CA TYR A 129 10.11 14.53 5.17
C TYR A 129 8.60 14.37 5.32
N MET A 130 7.87 14.03 4.24
CA MET A 130 6.42 13.84 4.29
C MET A 130 5.99 12.69 5.21
N MET A 131 6.73 11.56 5.20
CA MET A 131 6.43 10.42 6.08
C MET A 131 6.58 10.79 7.55
N PHE A 132 7.65 11.50 7.91
CA PHE A 132 7.85 12.00 9.28
C PHE A 132 6.99 13.22 9.62
N TYR A 133 6.55 14.01 8.65
CA TYR A 133 5.64 15.13 8.90
C TYR A 133 4.27 14.67 9.41
N VAL A 134 3.77 13.55 8.88
CA VAL A 134 2.44 13.05 9.24
C VAL A 134 2.47 11.99 10.35
N PHE A 135 3.65 11.41 10.68
CA PHE A 135 3.75 10.37 11.70
C PHE A 135 5.13 10.36 12.35
N TYR A 136 5.21 10.69 13.64
CA TYR A 136 6.47 10.71 14.39
C TYR A 136 6.22 10.57 15.89
N ILE A 137 7.26 10.15 16.63
CA ILE A 137 7.28 10.12 18.10
C ILE A 137 8.25 11.18 18.58
N LYS A 138 7.82 12.00 19.54
CA LYS A 138 8.67 12.99 20.23
C LYS A 138 8.36 12.95 21.72
N ASP A 139 9.41 12.85 22.53
CA ASP A 139 9.32 12.84 24.00
C ASP A 139 8.33 11.77 24.53
N GLY A 140 8.30 10.58 23.89
CA GLY A 140 7.39 9.49 24.24
C GLY A 140 5.95 9.63 23.75
N ILE A 141 5.61 10.77 23.11
CA ILE A 141 4.29 11.02 22.55
C ILE A 141 4.32 10.74 21.05
N LEU A 142 3.40 9.89 20.60
CA LEU A 142 3.12 9.63 19.19
C LEU A 142 2.23 10.74 18.64
N TYR A 143 2.58 11.27 17.47
CA TYR A 143 1.83 12.26 16.71
C TYR A 143 1.40 11.65 15.38
N SER A 144 0.10 11.58 15.13
CA SER A 144 -0.50 11.13 13.87
C SER A 144 -1.34 12.24 13.25
N GLY A 145 -1.06 12.58 11.99
CA GLY A 145 -1.80 13.61 11.26
C GLY A 145 -3.25 13.22 11.00
N LEU A 146 -4.17 14.19 11.06
CA LEU A 146 -5.61 13.93 10.90
C LEU A 146 -5.99 13.40 9.51
N THR A 147 -5.29 13.78 8.44
CA THR A 147 -5.61 13.31 7.08
C THR A 147 -5.25 11.85 6.84
N VAL A 148 -4.43 11.24 7.72
CA VAL A 148 -3.94 9.86 7.60
C VAL A 148 -4.38 8.95 8.76
N TYR A 149 -5.00 9.53 9.76
CA TYR A 149 -5.39 8.88 11.00
C TYR A 149 -6.24 7.62 10.80
N GLY A 150 -7.20 7.65 9.87
CA GLY A 150 -8.18 6.58 9.68
C GLY A 150 -7.55 5.21 9.37
N ASP A 151 -6.47 5.15 8.58
CA ASP A 151 -5.76 3.90 8.31
C ASP A 151 -4.60 3.66 9.29
N TYR A 152 -4.05 4.71 9.90
CA TYR A 152 -2.95 4.53 10.86
C TYR A 152 -3.39 3.84 12.14
N ALA A 153 -4.60 4.11 12.62
CA ALA A 153 -5.10 3.49 13.83
C ALA A 153 -5.06 1.95 13.77
N PRO A 154 -5.71 1.27 12.79
CA PRO A 154 -5.63 -0.19 12.71
C PRO A 154 -4.23 -0.70 12.34
N HIS A 155 -3.44 0.05 11.54
CA HIS A 155 -2.10 -0.37 11.16
C HIS A 155 -1.13 -0.33 12.34
N THR A 156 -1.17 0.72 13.17
CA THR A 156 -0.30 0.83 14.36
C THR A 156 -0.66 -0.17 15.43
N ALA A 157 -1.95 -0.41 15.67
CA ALA A 157 -2.39 -1.48 16.57
C ALA A 157 -1.87 -2.84 16.09
N MET A 158 -1.93 -3.12 14.76
CA MET A 158 -1.39 -4.35 14.19
C MET A 158 0.15 -4.45 14.33
N MET A 159 0.91 -3.35 14.16
CA MET A 159 2.35 -3.34 14.40
C MET A 159 2.68 -3.66 15.85
N ARG A 160 2.02 -2.99 16.78
CA ARG A 160 2.21 -3.18 18.22
C ARG A 160 1.81 -4.57 18.70
N SER A 161 0.78 -5.16 18.09
CA SER A 161 0.39 -6.53 18.41
C SER A 161 1.51 -7.54 18.15
N PHE A 162 2.36 -7.31 17.14
CA PHE A 162 3.54 -8.15 16.89
C PHE A 162 4.72 -7.80 17.81
N SER A 163 5.04 -6.51 17.98
CA SER A 163 6.22 -6.08 18.73
C SER A 163 6.08 -6.27 20.25
N ALA A 164 4.88 -6.04 20.80
CA ALA A 164 4.58 -6.14 22.22
C ALA A 164 3.64 -7.32 22.57
N GLY A 165 2.62 -7.58 21.73
CA GLY A 165 1.54 -8.54 22.05
C GLY A 165 1.78 -9.99 21.61
N ASN A 166 2.92 -10.36 21.02
CA ASN A 166 3.22 -11.74 20.59
C ASN A 166 2.13 -12.36 19.69
N ASN A 167 1.59 -11.62 18.74
CA ASN A 167 0.42 -11.97 17.91
C ASN A 167 0.68 -13.15 16.95
N PHE A 168 0.78 -14.36 17.48
CA PHE A 168 0.93 -15.63 16.76
C PHE A 168 0.12 -16.75 17.43
N PRO A 169 -0.80 -17.46 16.73
CA PRO A 169 -1.29 -17.17 15.36
C PRO A 169 -1.85 -15.77 15.24
N THR A 170 -1.68 -15.17 14.06
CA THR A 170 -2.01 -13.77 13.85
C THR A 170 -3.51 -13.52 13.93
N GLN A 171 -3.90 -12.57 14.77
CA GLN A 171 -5.27 -12.06 14.95
C GLN A 171 -5.35 -10.60 14.53
N TYR A 172 -6.57 -10.08 14.39
CA TYR A 172 -6.79 -8.67 14.10
C TYR A 172 -7.02 -7.91 15.42
N PRO A 173 -6.19 -6.94 15.82
CA PRO A 173 -6.25 -6.33 17.15
C PRO A 173 -7.58 -5.69 17.52
N HIS A 174 -8.30 -5.12 16.53
CA HIS A 174 -9.64 -4.56 16.75
C HIS A 174 -10.77 -5.62 16.78
N TYR A 175 -10.43 -6.91 16.61
CA TYR A 175 -11.37 -8.03 16.68
C TYR A 175 -10.62 -9.30 17.15
N GLY A 176 -10.02 -9.22 18.33
CA GLY A 176 -9.24 -10.29 18.94
C GLY A 176 -10.06 -11.58 19.20
N GLY A 177 -9.40 -12.70 19.44
CA GLY A 177 -10.05 -14.00 19.60
C GLY A 177 -10.58 -14.61 18.29
N ALA A 178 -10.31 -14.00 17.12
CA ALA A 178 -10.67 -14.51 15.81
C ALA A 178 -9.49 -14.43 14.84
N ASP A 179 -9.47 -15.36 13.86
CA ASP A 179 -8.41 -15.40 12.86
C ASP A 179 -8.36 -14.13 12.00
N VAL A 180 -7.16 -13.73 11.58
CA VAL A 180 -6.97 -12.55 10.74
C VAL A 180 -7.63 -12.72 9.37
N LYS A 181 -8.34 -11.69 8.91
CA LYS A 181 -8.93 -11.61 7.57
C LYS A 181 -8.29 -10.56 6.67
N TYR A 182 -7.32 -9.82 7.18
CA TYR A 182 -6.67 -8.69 6.52
C TYR A 182 -5.21 -9.01 6.17
N HIS A 183 -4.67 -8.39 5.15
CA HIS A 183 -3.25 -8.49 4.82
C HIS A 183 -2.42 -7.74 5.86
N PHE A 184 -1.38 -8.37 6.39
CA PHE A 184 -0.67 -7.86 7.56
C PHE A 184 0.86 -7.87 7.46
N MET A 185 1.43 -8.37 6.38
CA MET A 185 2.90 -8.58 6.30
C MET A 185 3.71 -7.29 6.33
N PHE A 186 3.14 -6.17 5.86
CA PHE A 186 3.79 -4.87 5.99
C PHE A 186 3.83 -4.41 7.44
N GLN A 187 2.73 -4.58 8.17
CA GLN A 187 2.64 -4.27 9.60
C GLN A 187 3.49 -5.25 10.43
N PHE A 188 3.53 -6.52 10.03
CA PHE A 188 4.44 -7.49 10.65
C PHE A 188 5.90 -7.07 10.50
N LEU A 189 6.34 -6.69 9.28
CA LEU A 189 7.72 -6.19 9.10
C LEU A 189 8.02 -5.01 10.01
N THR A 190 7.14 -4.02 10.05
CA THR A 190 7.37 -2.80 10.85
C THR A 190 7.34 -3.09 12.35
N GLY A 191 6.43 -3.94 12.83
CA GLY A 191 6.42 -4.42 14.21
C GLY A 191 7.65 -5.28 14.55
N ASN A 192 8.11 -6.13 13.62
CA ASN A 192 9.33 -6.88 13.81
C ASN A 192 10.60 -5.98 13.89
N LEU A 193 10.66 -4.91 13.08
CA LEU A 193 11.74 -3.93 13.19
C LEU A 193 11.70 -3.18 14.52
N GLU A 194 10.50 -2.89 15.04
CA GLU A 194 10.32 -2.34 16.38
C GLU A 194 10.80 -3.32 17.45
N TYR A 195 10.42 -4.58 17.40
CA TYR A 195 10.91 -5.65 18.25
C TYR A 195 12.45 -5.75 18.23
N LEU A 196 13.08 -5.51 17.08
CA LEU A 196 14.53 -5.47 16.90
C LEU A 196 15.19 -4.15 17.37
N GLY A 197 14.46 -3.31 18.09
CA GLY A 197 14.94 -2.10 18.74
C GLY A 197 14.99 -0.86 17.84
N MET A 198 14.22 -0.81 16.77
CA MET A 198 13.92 0.44 16.05
C MET A 198 12.69 1.09 16.70
N ARG A 199 12.72 2.41 16.91
CA ARG A 199 11.52 3.11 17.34
C ARG A 199 10.42 3.00 16.25
N MET A 200 9.17 2.79 16.63
CA MET A 200 8.05 2.46 15.74
C MET A 200 7.92 3.43 14.55
N ASP A 201 8.05 4.74 14.80
CA ASP A 201 7.96 5.74 13.73
C ASP A 201 9.11 5.62 12.72
N PHE A 202 10.33 5.31 13.15
CA PHE A 202 11.45 5.04 12.23
C PHE A 202 11.22 3.76 11.44
N ALA A 203 10.78 2.68 12.08
CA ALA A 203 10.48 1.42 11.41
C ALA A 203 9.44 1.63 10.30
N TYR A 204 8.34 2.30 10.62
CA TYR A 204 7.25 2.55 9.68
C TYR A 204 7.63 3.53 8.58
N ASN A 205 8.28 4.67 8.92
CA ASN A 205 8.62 5.71 7.96
C ASN A 205 9.74 5.30 7.00
N ILE A 206 10.78 4.58 7.46
CA ILE A 206 11.89 4.14 6.61
C ILE A 206 11.40 3.11 5.59
N VAL A 207 10.67 2.08 6.03
CA VAL A 207 10.13 1.05 5.12
C VAL A 207 9.18 1.69 4.10
N SER A 208 8.33 2.63 4.52
CA SER A 208 7.40 3.35 3.66
C SER A 208 8.13 4.22 2.64
N THR A 209 9.18 4.96 3.07
CA THR A 209 10.03 5.77 2.18
C THR A 209 10.71 4.90 1.12
N LEU A 210 11.34 3.81 1.54
CA LEU A 210 12.03 2.90 0.61
C LEU A 210 11.07 2.26 -0.38
N SER A 211 9.86 1.91 0.06
CA SER A 211 8.81 1.36 -0.79
C SER A 211 8.34 2.35 -1.84
N LEU A 212 8.02 3.57 -1.45
CA LEU A 212 7.50 4.59 -2.36
C LEU A 212 8.61 5.11 -3.32
N VAL A 213 9.80 5.40 -2.81
CA VAL A 213 10.94 5.80 -3.64
C VAL A 213 11.31 4.69 -4.63
N GLY A 214 11.33 3.44 -4.18
CA GLY A 214 11.59 2.28 -5.04
C GLY A 214 10.56 2.14 -6.15
N PHE A 215 9.27 2.28 -5.82
CA PHE A 215 8.20 2.32 -6.83
C PHE A 215 8.42 3.45 -7.85
N LEU A 216 8.72 4.66 -7.39
CA LEU A 216 8.92 5.82 -8.27
C LEU A 216 10.18 5.69 -9.14
N MET A 217 11.24 5.06 -8.63
CA MET A 217 12.41 4.70 -9.45
C MET A 217 12.01 3.77 -10.61
N LEU A 218 11.19 2.74 -10.33
CA LEU A 218 10.72 1.81 -11.35
C LEU A 218 9.72 2.45 -12.32
N LEU A 219 8.82 3.31 -11.83
CA LEU A 219 7.90 4.08 -12.68
C LEU A 219 8.66 4.99 -13.66
N TYR A 220 9.70 5.68 -13.17
CA TYR A 220 10.59 6.47 -14.02
C TYR A 220 11.30 5.59 -15.07
N GLN A 221 11.83 4.43 -14.69
CA GLN A 221 12.48 3.50 -15.63
C GLN A 221 11.49 2.97 -16.67
N LEU A 222 10.26 2.68 -16.26
CA LEU A 222 9.20 2.26 -17.17
C LEU A 222 8.84 3.38 -18.15
N ALA A 223 8.74 4.63 -17.67
CA ALA A 223 8.51 5.81 -18.51
C ALA A 223 9.64 6.01 -19.54
N LEU A 224 10.89 5.83 -19.12
CA LEU A 224 12.03 5.87 -20.03
C LEU A 224 11.99 4.77 -21.08
N ARG A 225 11.63 3.55 -20.68
CA ARG A 225 11.52 2.42 -21.61
C ARG A 225 10.44 2.64 -22.65
N ILE A 226 9.30 3.24 -22.26
CA ILE A 226 8.18 3.51 -23.16
C ILE A 226 8.48 4.69 -24.08
N THR A 227 9.05 5.78 -23.57
CA THR A 227 9.15 7.06 -24.28
C THR A 227 10.55 7.41 -24.79
N GLY A 228 11.58 6.79 -24.24
CA GLY A 228 12.99 7.10 -24.55
C GLY A 228 13.47 8.45 -24.03
N LYS A 229 12.68 9.18 -23.22
CA LYS A 229 12.94 10.58 -22.84
C LYS A 229 12.92 10.79 -21.33
N MET A 230 14.01 11.34 -20.79
CA MET A 230 14.13 11.68 -19.38
C MET A 230 13.05 12.69 -18.92
N CYS A 231 12.73 13.71 -19.74
CA CYS A 231 11.68 14.68 -19.40
C CYS A 231 10.32 14.03 -19.19
N CYS A 232 9.98 12.98 -19.96
CA CYS A 232 8.73 12.26 -19.76
C CYS A 232 8.74 11.49 -18.43
N GLY A 233 9.88 10.89 -18.05
CA GLY A 233 9.99 10.24 -16.74
C GLY A 233 9.79 11.22 -15.58
N VAL A 234 10.47 12.38 -15.62
CA VAL A 234 10.35 13.42 -14.58
C VAL A 234 8.92 13.97 -14.51
N LEU A 235 8.31 14.28 -15.66
CA LEU A 235 6.95 14.80 -15.71
C LEU A 235 5.91 13.74 -15.27
N ALA A 236 6.12 12.46 -15.56
CA ALA A 236 5.25 11.39 -15.06
C ALA A 236 5.27 11.33 -13.53
N LEU A 237 6.45 11.45 -12.90
CA LEU A 237 6.57 11.55 -11.44
C LEU A 237 5.85 12.78 -10.89
N PHE A 238 5.97 13.94 -11.54
CA PHE A 238 5.25 15.15 -11.15
C PHE A 238 3.73 14.95 -11.19
N LEU A 239 3.20 14.40 -12.29
CA LEU A 239 1.77 14.11 -12.44
C LEU A 239 1.27 13.00 -11.51
N PHE A 240 2.15 12.13 -11.03
CA PHE A 240 1.83 11.17 -9.99
C PHE A 240 1.57 11.84 -8.63
N PHE A 241 2.39 12.82 -8.24
CA PHE A 241 2.20 13.55 -6.98
C PHE A 241 0.96 14.45 -6.99
N PHE A 242 0.65 15.06 -8.13
CA PHE A 242 -0.39 16.07 -8.25
C PHE A 242 -1.50 15.59 -9.18
N ARG A 243 -2.58 15.10 -8.59
CA ARG A 243 -3.71 14.55 -9.34
C ARG A 243 -4.38 15.58 -10.26
N SER A 244 -4.91 15.10 -11.37
CA SER A 244 -5.91 15.80 -12.17
C SER A 244 -7.29 15.74 -11.51
N GLY A 245 -8.11 16.78 -11.69
CA GLY A 245 -9.49 16.83 -11.23
C GLY A 245 -10.13 18.17 -11.53
N MET A 246 -11.45 18.22 -11.50
CA MET A 246 -12.21 19.47 -11.69
C MET A 246 -12.48 20.21 -10.37
N ALA A 247 -12.21 19.58 -9.24
CA ALA A 247 -12.59 20.10 -7.93
C ALA A 247 -12.01 21.51 -7.66
N PHE A 248 -10.74 21.76 -7.93
CA PHE A 248 -10.13 23.07 -7.71
C PHE A 248 -10.74 24.17 -8.58
N PHE A 249 -11.04 23.88 -9.85
CA PHE A 249 -11.64 24.87 -10.76
C PHE A 249 -13.03 25.29 -10.30
N ARG A 250 -13.84 24.31 -9.88
CA ARG A 250 -15.17 24.57 -9.34
C ARG A 250 -15.11 25.32 -8.01
N PHE A 251 -14.23 24.90 -7.11
CA PHE A 251 -14.01 25.54 -5.83
C PHE A 251 -13.62 27.03 -5.99
N VAL A 252 -12.65 27.32 -6.84
CA VAL A 252 -12.24 28.71 -7.12
C VAL A 252 -13.38 29.51 -7.71
N TRP A 253 -14.14 28.96 -8.67
CA TRP A 253 -15.27 29.64 -9.28
C TRP A 253 -16.36 29.97 -8.24
N GLU A 254 -16.76 29.04 -7.40
CA GLU A 254 -17.78 29.23 -6.36
C GLU A 254 -17.36 30.33 -5.37
N HIS A 255 -16.10 30.32 -4.94
CA HIS A 255 -15.59 31.30 -3.95
C HIS A 255 -15.26 32.67 -4.56
N ILE A 256 -14.96 32.78 -5.86
CA ILE A 256 -14.92 34.06 -6.56
C ILE A 256 -16.32 34.70 -6.57
N GLN A 257 -17.36 33.91 -6.91
CA GLN A 257 -18.74 34.41 -6.88
C GLN A 257 -19.22 34.82 -5.50
N ALA A 258 -18.78 34.10 -4.48
CA ALA A 258 -19.07 34.42 -3.06
C ALA A 258 -18.23 35.58 -2.50
N GLY A 259 -17.18 36.04 -3.20
CA GLY A 259 -16.30 37.13 -2.77
C GLY A 259 -15.34 36.78 -1.62
N ASN A 260 -15.17 35.48 -1.28
CA ASN A 260 -14.40 35.03 -0.12
C ASN A 260 -13.25 34.07 -0.48
N LEU A 261 -12.78 34.07 -1.74
CA LEU A 261 -11.76 33.10 -2.21
C LEU A 261 -10.47 33.12 -1.37
N VAL A 262 -9.93 34.30 -1.07
CA VAL A 262 -8.64 34.42 -0.36
C VAL A 262 -8.77 33.85 1.06
N GLU A 263 -9.79 34.27 1.80
CA GLU A 263 -10.09 33.79 3.15
C GLU A 263 -10.28 32.26 3.16
N THR A 264 -11.09 31.73 2.25
CA THR A 264 -11.32 30.29 2.14
C THR A 264 -10.05 29.52 1.78
N LEU A 265 -9.20 30.04 0.87
CA LEU A 265 -7.93 29.41 0.54
C LEU A 265 -6.96 29.40 1.75
N GLU A 266 -7.00 30.43 2.60
CA GLU A 266 -6.18 30.53 3.81
C GLU A 266 -6.65 29.61 4.94
N GLU A 267 -7.95 29.46 5.13
CA GLU A 267 -8.53 28.72 6.25
C GLU A 267 -8.77 27.24 5.96
N ASN A 268 -9.03 26.87 4.71
CA ASN A 268 -9.40 25.50 4.37
C ASN A 268 -8.31 24.48 4.68
N THR A 269 -8.67 23.47 5.45
CA THR A 269 -7.81 22.34 5.88
C THR A 269 -8.38 20.98 5.50
N SER A 270 -9.46 20.96 4.71
CA SER A 270 -10.14 19.74 4.26
C SER A 270 -10.00 19.57 2.75
N PHE A 271 -9.89 18.32 2.29
CA PHE A 271 -9.86 18.06 0.85
C PHE A 271 -11.15 18.54 0.20
N ILE A 272 -11.01 19.18 -0.94
CA ILE A 272 -12.14 19.58 -1.75
C ILE A 272 -12.58 18.44 -2.65
N GLY A 273 -13.88 18.21 -2.73
CA GLY A 273 -14.47 17.16 -3.56
C GLY A 273 -15.92 17.45 -3.91
N TYR A 274 -16.28 17.10 -5.13
CA TYR A 274 -17.63 17.28 -5.69
C TYR A 274 -18.22 15.97 -6.23
N THR A 275 -17.54 14.87 -6.00
CA THR A 275 -18.04 13.52 -6.20
C THR A 275 -18.11 12.78 -4.86
N VAL A 276 -18.83 11.66 -4.82
CA VAL A 276 -19.03 10.89 -3.59
C VAL A 276 -17.68 10.52 -2.96
N ASN A 277 -17.50 10.88 -1.70
CA ASN A 277 -16.31 10.60 -0.88
C ASN A 277 -14.98 11.16 -1.44
N GLU A 278 -15.01 12.06 -2.41
CA GLU A 278 -13.79 12.70 -2.94
C GLU A 278 -13.05 13.48 -1.85
N ASN A 279 -13.78 14.10 -0.93
CA ASN A 279 -13.24 14.82 0.23
C ASN A 279 -12.50 13.92 1.25
N TRP A 280 -12.56 12.61 1.12
CA TRP A 280 -11.76 11.67 1.93
C TRP A 280 -10.30 11.54 1.44
N GLY A 281 -9.92 12.24 0.37
CA GLY A 281 -8.56 12.18 -0.17
C GLY A 281 -8.26 10.88 -0.94
N LEU A 282 -9.29 10.22 -1.51
CA LEU A 282 -9.17 8.93 -2.19
C LEU A 282 -8.36 8.98 -3.50
N TRP A 283 -8.18 10.18 -4.07
CA TRP A 283 -7.60 10.34 -5.42
C TRP A 283 -6.26 11.07 -5.42
N ASN A 284 -5.76 11.50 -4.25
CA ASN A 284 -4.58 12.34 -4.15
C ASN A 284 -3.39 11.62 -3.47
N PHE A 285 -2.29 12.34 -3.31
CA PHE A 285 -1.07 11.82 -2.71
C PHE A 285 -1.27 11.31 -1.27
N ASN A 286 -2.30 11.77 -0.56
CA ASN A 286 -2.62 11.31 0.79
C ASN A 286 -2.80 9.78 0.88
N VAL A 287 -3.29 9.13 -0.19
CA VAL A 287 -3.43 7.67 -0.25
C VAL A 287 -2.09 6.96 0.01
N TYR A 288 -0.98 7.49 -0.52
CA TYR A 288 0.36 6.90 -0.32
C TYR A 288 0.98 7.24 1.04
N LEU A 289 0.54 8.32 1.68
CA LEU A 289 0.88 8.63 3.05
C LEU A 289 0.08 7.77 4.04
N ASN A 290 -1.15 7.48 3.73
CA ASN A 290 -2.13 6.77 4.54
C ASN A 290 -1.96 5.25 4.41
N GLN A 291 -2.08 4.71 3.19
CA GLN A 291 -1.98 3.27 2.89
C GLN A 291 -0.57 2.90 2.41
N ARG A 292 0.41 3.04 3.28
CA ARG A 292 1.85 2.93 2.96
C ARG A 292 2.27 1.60 2.33
N HIS A 293 1.59 0.52 2.70
CA HIS A 293 1.78 -0.82 2.14
C HIS A 293 1.42 -0.92 0.64
N LEU A 294 0.57 0.01 0.12
CA LEU A 294 0.24 0.07 -1.31
C LEU A 294 1.50 0.35 -2.15
N ALA A 295 2.38 1.24 -1.68
CA ALA A 295 3.62 1.57 -2.39
C ALA A 295 4.56 0.36 -2.53
N PHE A 296 4.63 -0.52 -1.51
CA PHE A 296 5.39 -1.77 -1.60
C PHE A 296 4.81 -2.73 -2.66
N GLY A 297 3.50 -2.90 -2.66
CA GLY A 297 2.81 -3.69 -3.69
C GLY A 297 3.07 -3.15 -5.11
N LEU A 298 2.98 -1.83 -5.28
CA LEU A 298 3.26 -1.16 -6.56
C LEU A 298 4.72 -1.30 -7.00
N LEU A 299 5.66 -1.28 -6.06
CA LEU A 299 7.08 -1.57 -6.36
C LEU A 299 7.22 -2.96 -7.00
N MET A 300 6.63 -4.00 -6.38
CA MET A 300 6.71 -5.38 -6.87
C MET A 300 5.98 -5.56 -8.21
N VAL A 301 4.82 -4.96 -8.36
CA VAL A 301 4.04 -4.96 -9.61
C VAL A 301 4.80 -4.26 -10.73
N THR A 302 5.39 -3.08 -10.47
CA THR A 302 6.13 -2.33 -11.50
C THR A 302 7.38 -3.08 -11.95
N LEU A 303 8.03 -3.81 -11.03
CA LEU A 303 9.12 -4.72 -11.39
C LEU A 303 8.64 -5.81 -12.38
N ALA A 304 7.50 -6.44 -12.09
CA ALA A 304 6.90 -7.42 -12.99
C ALA A 304 6.56 -6.82 -14.36
N LEU A 305 5.89 -5.67 -14.39
CA LEU A 305 5.55 -4.98 -15.64
C LEU A 305 6.80 -4.64 -16.45
N TYR A 306 7.85 -4.15 -15.79
CA TYR A 306 9.12 -3.85 -16.46
C TYR A 306 9.76 -5.08 -17.10
N LEU A 307 9.76 -6.21 -16.39
CA LEU A 307 10.34 -7.46 -16.89
C LEU A 307 9.52 -8.05 -18.05
N PHE A 308 8.21 -8.10 -17.92
CA PHE A 308 7.32 -8.66 -18.95
C PHE A 308 7.09 -7.73 -20.15
N MET A 309 7.60 -6.51 -20.12
CA MET A 309 7.59 -5.61 -21.29
C MET A 309 8.33 -6.20 -22.50
N ASP A 310 9.35 -7.04 -22.30
CA ASP A 310 10.08 -7.71 -23.38
C ASP A 310 9.15 -8.58 -24.25
N TRP A 311 8.22 -9.28 -23.62
CA TRP A 311 7.23 -10.13 -24.31
C TRP A 311 6.23 -9.29 -25.11
N LEU A 312 5.79 -8.18 -24.53
CA LEU A 312 4.89 -7.24 -25.19
C LEU A 312 5.56 -6.56 -26.39
N GLU A 313 6.80 -6.11 -26.23
CA GLU A 313 7.58 -5.49 -27.30
C GLU A 313 7.76 -6.46 -28.47
N ALA A 314 8.06 -7.73 -28.18
CA ALA A 314 8.16 -8.74 -29.21
C ALA A 314 6.83 -9.00 -29.92
N GLY A 315 5.71 -9.13 -29.19
CA GLY A 315 4.38 -9.32 -29.78
C GLY A 315 3.91 -8.14 -30.63
N THR A 316 4.28 -6.92 -30.24
CA THR A 316 3.92 -5.71 -31.00
C THR A 316 4.82 -5.41 -32.20
N ALA A 317 5.97 -6.06 -32.31
CA ALA A 317 6.92 -5.91 -33.43
C ALA A 317 6.50 -6.65 -34.71
N HIS A 318 5.53 -7.54 -34.68
CA HIS A 318 5.05 -8.27 -35.86
C HIS A 318 4.44 -7.34 -36.92
N GLU A 319 4.62 -7.68 -38.20
CA GLU A 319 4.19 -6.83 -39.33
C GLU A 319 2.69 -6.84 -39.59
N GLU A 320 1.98 -7.87 -39.16
CA GLU A 320 0.53 -8.03 -39.31
C GLU A 320 -0.24 -6.81 -38.80
N LYS A 321 -1.40 -6.50 -39.40
CA LYS A 321 -2.19 -5.30 -39.04
C LYS A 321 -3.61 -5.63 -38.59
N GLY A 322 -4.19 -4.72 -37.82
CA GLY A 322 -5.60 -4.76 -37.42
C GLY A 322 -5.99 -6.00 -36.62
N ILE A 323 -7.18 -6.49 -36.84
CA ILE A 323 -7.79 -7.65 -36.16
C ILE A 323 -6.96 -8.93 -36.38
N LEU A 324 -6.36 -9.11 -37.54
CA LEU A 324 -5.55 -10.28 -37.86
C LEU A 324 -4.34 -10.40 -36.93
N TRP A 325 -3.68 -9.28 -36.63
CA TRP A 325 -2.60 -9.27 -35.66
C TRP A 325 -3.04 -9.72 -34.25
N ILE A 326 -4.19 -9.20 -33.74
CA ILE A 326 -4.72 -9.61 -32.45
C ILE A 326 -5.10 -11.10 -32.47
N LYS A 327 -5.81 -11.54 -33.52
CA LYS A 327 -6.20 -12.94 -33.71
C LYS A 327 -5.00 -13.87 -33.69
N ASN A 328 -3.91 -13.51 -34.40
CA ASN A 328 -2.71 -14.32 -34.46
C ASN A 328 -1.96 -14.33 -33.11
N ARG A 329 -1.95 -13.22 -32.35
CA ARG A 329 -1.38 -13.24 -30.98
C ARG A 329 -2.17 -14.16 -30.06
N ILE A 330 -3.50 -14.20 -30.15
CA ILE A 330 -4.35 -15.01 -29.28
C ILE A 330 -4.35 -16.49 -29.68
N PHE A 331 -4.42 -16.82 -30.98
CA PHE A 331 -4.71 -18.17 -31.44
C PHE A 331 -3.53 -18.90 -32.13
N SER A 332 -2.43 -18.22 -32.45
CA SER A 332 -1.28 -18.88 -33.06
C SER A 332 -0.46 -19.67 -32.04
N LYS A 333 0.12 -20.80 -32.46
CA LYS A 333 1.05 -21.58 -31.65
C LYS A 333 2.27 -20.75 -31.22
N GLU A 334 2.74 -19.84 -32.08
CA GLU A 334 3.88 -18.96 -31.80
C GLU A 334 3.55 -17.99 -30.64
N GLY A 335 2.34 -17.44 -30.59
CA GLY A 335 1.88 -16.60 -29.49
C GLY A 335 1.88 -17.29 -28.12
N TRP A 336 1.78 -18.60 -28.09
CA TRP A 336 1.75 -19.42 -26.85
C TRP A 336 3.11 -20.05 -26.50
N LYS A 337 4.12 -19.92 -27.35
CA LYS A 337 5.45 -20.47 -27.08
C LYS A 337 6.08 -19.77 -25.88
N SER A 338 6.59 -20.54 -24.91
CA SER A 338 7.31 -20.00 -23.76
C SER A 338 8.62 -19.32 -24.20
N ARG A 339 8.96 -18.23 -23.56
CA ARG A 339 10.21 -17.47 -23.79
C ARG A 339 11.18 -17.57 -22.63
N ASN A 340 10.68 -17.52 -21.39
CA ASN A 340 11.51 -17.61 -20.18
C ASN A 340 10.64 -18.07 -18.99
N LEU A 341 10.49 -19.39 -18.90
CA LEU A 341 9.67 -20.01 -17.86
C LEU A 341 10.19 -19.74 -16.45
N ASP A 342 11.52 -19.75 -16.26
CA ASP A 342 12.14 -19.53 -14.94
C ASP A 342 11.82 -18.14 -14.41
N GLN A 343 11.87 -17.12 -15.26
CA GLN A 343 11.52 -15.76 -14.88
C GLN A 343 10.03 -15.64 -14.55
N ALA A 344 9.16 -16.36 -15.29
CA ALA A 344 7.72 -16.39 -15.05
C ALA A 344 7.39 -17.06 -13.72
N LEU A 345 8.02 -18.20 -13.41
CA LEU A 345 7.87 -18.92 -12.14
C LEU A 345 8.32 -18.05 -10.96
N LEU A 346 9.53 -17.48 -11.02
CA LEU A 346 10.08 -16.66 -9.94
C LEU A 346 9.23 -15.40 -9.71
N MET A 347 8.84 -14.70 -10.77
CA MET A 347 8.03 -13.49 -10.62
C MET A 347 6.62 -13.81 -10.13
N GLY A 348 6.03 -14.92 -10.58
CA GLY A 348 4.75 -15.42 -10.09
C GLY A 348 4.79 -15.72 -8.58
N MET A 349 5.86 -16.39 -8.11
CA MET A 349 6.08 -16.63 -6.70
C MET A 349 6.16 -15.32 -5.91
N PHE A 350 6.97 -14.35 -6.35
CA PHE A 350 7.11 -13.07 -5.63
C PHE A 350 5.82 -12.24 -5.62
N LEU A 351 5.07 -12.20 -6.71
CA LEU A 351 3.76 -11.54 -6.74
C LEU A 351 2.77 -12.25 -5.80
N GLY A 352 2.76 -13.58 -5.81
CA GLY A 352 1.90 -14.35 -4.91
C GLY A 352 2.24 -14.12 -3.44
N LEU A 353 3.52 -14.16 -3.07
CA LEU A 353 3.99 -13.83 -1.72
C LEU A 353 3.68 -12.37 -1.32
N CYS A 354 3.59 -11.45 -2.29
CA CYS A 354 3.24 -10.05 -2.07
C CYS A 354 1.74 -9.82 -1.77
N ALA A 355 0.87 -10.82 -1.97
CA ALA A 355 -0.57 -10.66 -1.76
C ALA A 355 -0.93 -10.28 -0.31
N PHE A 356 -0.21 -10.80 0.69
CA PHE A 356 -0.38 -10.43 2.10
C PHE A 356 0.30 -9.11 2.50
N TRP A 357 1.03 -8.49 1.59
CA TRP A 357 1.52 -7.12 1.74
C TRP A 357 0.50 -6.11 1.23
N ASN A 358 -0.03 -6.34 0.02
CA ASN A 358 -1.12 -5.58 -0.56
C ASN A 358 -1.81 -6.35 -1.68
N GLY A 359 -2.92 -7.00 -1.38
CA GLY A 359 -3.68 -7.81 -2.35
C GLY A 359 -4.23 -6.98 -3.51
N ALA A 360 -4.67 -5.74 -3.26
CA ALA A 360 -5.21 -4.88 -4.32
C ALA A 360 -4.14 -4.51 -5.37
N ALA A 361 -2.90 -4.23 -4.94
CA ALA A 361 -1.80 -3.98 -5.87
C ALA A 361 -1.51 -5.21 -6.73
N VAL A 362 -1.45 -6.41 -6.15
CA VAL A 362 -1.21 -7.66 -6.89
C VAL A 362 -2.32 -7.93 -7.90
N ILE A 363 -3.59 -7.80 -7.51
CA ILE A 363 -4.74 -7.95 -8.42
C ILE A 363 -4.64 -6.93 -9.56
N GLY A 364 -4.43 -5.64 -9.25
CA GLY A 364 -4.26 -4.60 -10.25
C GLY A 364 -3.10 -4.87 -11.21
N GLY A 365 -1.97 -5.37 -10.68
CA GLY A 365 -0.81 -5.80 -11.47
C GLY A 365 -1.12 -6.97 -12.40
N LEU A 366 -1.80 -8.00 -11.92
CA LEU A 366 -2.23 -9.14 -12.72
C LEU A 366 -3.23 -8.74 -13.82
N LEU A 367 -4.11 -7.77 -13.55
CA LEU A 367 -5.01 -7.20 -14.55
C LEU A 367 -4.24 -6.51 -15.69
N ILE A 368 -3.22 -5.71 -15.37
CA ILE A 368 -2.36 -5.08 -16.37
C ILE A 368 -1.59 -6.15 -17.16
N LEU A 369 -1.03 -7.14 -16.47
CA LEU A 369 -0.29 -8.24 -17.11
C LEU A 369 -1.21 -9.10 -18.00
N CYS A 370 -2.48 -9.27 -17.62
CA CYS A 370 -3.50 -9.88 -18.49
C CYS A 370 -3.67 -9.06 -19.78
N GLY A 371 -3.76 -7.74 -19.67
CA GLY A 371 -3.76 -6.84 -20.83
C GLY A 371 -2.50 -7.01 -21.68
N PHE A 372 -1.31 -7.07 -21.09
CA PHE A 372 -0.07 -7.37 -21.80
C PHE A 372 -0.13 -8.70 -22.51
N ALA A 373 -0.61 -9.75 -21.86
CA ALA A 373 -0.70 -11.10 -22.43
C ALA A 373 -1.53 -11.16 -23.72
N ILE A 374 -2.61 -10.33 -23.82
CA ILE A 374 -3.44 -10.27 -25.04
C ILE A 374 -2.60 -9.87 -26.25
N PHE A 375 -1.68 -8.92 -26.08
CA PHE A 375 -0.90 -8.31 -27.15
C PHE A 375 0.51 -8.90 -27.31
N SER A 376 0.94 -9.78 -26.39
CA SER A 376 2.28 -10.36 -26.35
C SER A 376 2.36 -11.70 -27.05
N ASP A 377 3.59 -12.09 -27.36
CA ASP A 377 3.96 -13.50 -27.48
C ASP A 377 4.28 -14.09 -26.09
N GLY A 378 4.44 -15.41 -25.99
CA GLY A 378 4.83 -16.05 -24.74
C GLY A 378 3.69 -16.13 -23.70
N LYS A 379 2.47 -16.38 -24.14
CA LYS A 379 1.30 -16.46 -23.24
C LYS A 379 1.41 -17.52 -22.17
N VAL A 380 2.14 -18.62 -22.43
CA VAL A 380 2.42 -19.65 -21.43
C VAL A 380 3.15 -19.03 -20.22
N ASP A 381 4.10 -18.15 -20.45
CA ASP A 381 4.84 -17.49 -19.35
C ASP A 381 3.91 -16.62 -18.50
N TYR A 382 2.99 -15.86 -19.13
CA TYR A 382 1.97 -15.10 -18.39
C TYR A 382 0.99 -16.00 -17.61
N ALA A 383 0.55 -17.11 -18.23
CA ALA A 383 -0.34 -18.06 -17.58
C ALA A 383 0.33 -18.74 -16.38
N VAL A 384 1.61 -19.14 -16.54
CA VAL A 384 2.39 -19.74 -15.46
C VAL A 384 2.63 -18.71 -14.35
N MET A 385 3.04 -17.48 -14.68
CA MET A 385 3.25 -16.42 -13.71
C MET A 385 1.96 -16.12 -12.93
N ALA A 386 0.82 -15.97 -13.60
CA ALA A 386 -0.46 -15.72 -12.96
C ALA A 386 -0.91 -16.92 -12.12
N GLY A 387 -0.81 -18.16 -12.64
CA GLY A 387 -1.15 -19.38 -11.93
C GLY A 387 -0.34 -19.59 -10.65
N VAL A 388 0.98 -19.36 -10.73
CA VAL A 388 1.87 -19.44 -9.57
C VAL A 388 1.54 -18.34 -8.55
N SER A 389 1.28 -17.10 -9.02
CA SER A 389 0.87 -16.00 -8.14
C SER A 389 -0.43 -16.33 -7.40
N ILE A 390 -1.44 -16.80 -8.10
CA ILE A 390 -2.72 -17.20 -7.51
C ILE A 390 -2.52 -18.38 -6.55
N PHE A 391 -1.71 -19.38 -6.90
CA PHE A 391 -1.41 -20.51 -6.05
C PHE A 391 -0.78 -20.09 -4.71
N PHE A 392 0.26 -19.26 -4.74
CA PHE A 392 0.88 -18.77 -3.49
C PHE A 392 -0.06 -17.87 -2.69
N SER A 393 -0.87 -17.02 -3.32
CA SER A 393 -1.88 -16.22 -2.64
C SER A 393 -2.95 -17.11 -1.97
N TRP A 394 -3.42 -18.15 -2.68
CA TRP A 394 -4.36 -19.12 -2.15
C TRP A 394 -3.77 -19.94 -1.00
N LEU A 395 -2.51 -20.40 -1.14
CA LEU A 395 -1.82 -21.17 -0.10
C LEU A 395 -1.71 -20.39 1.20
N GLN A 396 -1.30 -19.11 1.12
CA GLN A 396 -1.23 -18.22 2.28
C GLN A 396 -2.61 -18.07 2.94
N SER A 397 -3.65 -17.82 2.12
CA SER A 397 -5.02 -17.71 2.64
C SER A 397 -5.50 -18.98 3.33
N LYS A 398 -5.13 -20.15 2.83
CA LYS A 398 -5.52 -21.44 3.46
C LYS A 398 -4.76 -21.75 4.75
N ILE A 399 -3.51 -21.27 4.88
CA ILE A 399 -2.69 -21.55 6.06
C ILE A 399 -2.96 -20.53 7.18
N PHE A 400 -3.08 -19.23 6.83
CA PHE A 400 -3.05 -18.15 7.81
C PHE A 400 -4.38 -17.43 8.00
N ILE A 401 -5.39 -17.67 7.12
CA ILE A 401 -6.68 -17.01 7.18
C ILE A 401 -7.81 -18.04 7.25
N VAL A 402 -8.73 -17.84 8.19
CA VAL A 402 -9.98 -18.56 8.23
C VAL A 402 -11.11 -17.64 7.79
N GLY A 403 -11.66 -17.90 6.61
CA GLY A 403 -12.61 -17.01 5.95
C GLY A 403 -11.94 -15.99 5.03
N SER A 404 -12.69 -15.10 4.47
CA SER A 404 -12.20 -14.06 3.56
C SER A 404 -13.07 -12.81 3.64
N ALA A 405 -12.45 -11.64 3.64
CA ALA A 405 -13.15 -10.38 3.40
C ALA A 405 -13.60 -10.24 1.93
N MET A 406 -13.07 -11.08 1.03
CA MET A 406 -13.40 -11.03 -0.39
C MET A 406 -14.76 -11.65 -0.68
N SER A 407 -15.68 -10.83 -1.18
CA SER A 407 -17.01 -11.21 -1.65
C SER A 407 -17.26 -10.64 -3.04
N PRO A 408 -16.64 -11.22 -4.11
CA PRO A 408 -16.72 -10.66 -5.45
C PRO A 408 -18.17 -10.61 -5.95
N GLN A 409 -18.61 -9.43 -6.36
CA GLN A 409 -19.94 -9.20 -6.90
C GLN A 409 -19.85 -8.28 -8.13
N ILE A 410 -20.77 -8.45 -9.08
CA ILE A 410 -20.92 -7.52 -10.18
C ILE A 410 -21.53 -6.23 -9.62
N TYR A 411 -20.80 -5.13 -9.76
CA TYR A 411 -21.24 -3.81 -9.31
C TYR A 411 -20.83 -2.75 -10.33
N LEU A 412 -21.79 -2.25 -11.09
CA LEU A 412 -21.52 -1.31 -12.18
C LEU A 412 -21.49 0.13 -11.67
N GLY A 413 -20.55 0.90 -12.21
CA GLY A 413 -20.49 2.35 -12.06
C GLY A 413 -19.76 2.86 -10.82
N PHE A 414 -19.14 1.99 -10.01
CA PHE A 414 -18.37 2.40 -8.84
C PHE A 414 -19.15 3.38 -7.93
N LEU A 415 -18.64 4.58 -7.66
CA LEU A 415 -19.27 5.64 -6.84
C LEU A 415 -20.08 6.65 -7.68
N ALA A 416 -20.27 6.43 -8.99
CA ALA A 416 -21.13 7.29 -9.79
C ALA A 416 -22.59 7.24 -9.25
N GLU A 417 -23.22 8.36 -9.04
CA GLU A 417 -24.64 8.45 -8.61
C GLU A 417 -25.56 7.86 -9.68
N ASP A 418 -25.36 8.30 -10.92
CA ASP A 418 -26.02 7.73 -12.10
C ASP A 418 -25.15 6.61 -12.69
N LYS A 419 -25.66 5.38 -12.67
CA LYS A 419 -24.97 4.16 -13.15
C LYS A 419 -25.05 3.98 -14.67
N THR A 420 -25.65 4.93 -15.41
CA THR A 420 -25.64 4.94 -16.87
C THR A 420 -24.27 5.32 -17.43
N VAL A 421 -24.02 5.00 -18.70
CA VAL A 421 -22.76 5.38 -19.36
C VAL A 421 -22.51 6.90 -19.30
N PRO A 422 -23.50 7.79 -19.62
CA PRO A 422 -23.33 9.24 -19.45
C PRO A 422 -23.03 9.65 -18.01
N GLY A 423 -23.68 9.02 -17.02
CA GLY A 423 -23.43 9.28 -15.59
C GLY A 423 -22.02 8.90 -15.16
N ILE A 424 -21.53 7.75 -15.60
CA ILE A 424 -20.14 7.30 -15.36
C ILE A 424 -19.14 8.25 -16.03
N VAL A 425 -19.38 8.69 -17.27
CA VAL A 425 -18.52 9.67 -17.96
C VAL A 425 -18.51 11.00 -17.21
N LYS A 426 -19.67 11.48 -16.75
CA LYS A 426 -19.79 12.69 -15.93
C LYS A 426 -18.99 12.55 -14.62
N TYR A 427 -19.12 11.40 -13.95
CA TYR A 427 -18.36 11.09 -12.72
C TYR A 427 -16.85 11.12 -12.98
N LEU A 428 -16.37 10.42 -14.02
CA LEU A 428 -14.95 10.42 -14.41
C LEU A 428 -14.43 11.82 -14.74
N PHE A 429 -15.25 12.67 -15.39
CA PHE A 429 -14.89 14.05 -15.70
C PHE A 429 -14.71 14.87 -14.41
N TRP A 430 -15.65 14.83 -13.49
CA TRP A 430 -15.53 15.57 -12.23
C TRP A 430 -14.38 15.09 -11.37
N MET A 431 -14.22 13.78 -11.20
CA MET A 431 -13.17 13.14 -10.39
C MET A 431 -11.77 13.39 -10.94
N SER A 432 -11.57 13.27 -12.26
CA SER A 432 -10.23 13.22 -12.87
C SER A 432 -9.98 14.29 -13.95
N GLY A 433 -10.93 15.19 -14.19
CA GLY A 433 -10.80 16.19 -15.23
C GLY A 433 -10.65 15.57 -16.60
N VAL A 434 -9.67 16.05 -17.34
CA VAL A 434 -9.36 15.54 -18.70
C VAL A 434 -8.59 14.23 -18.70
N PHE A 435 -8.18 13.71 -17.54
CA PHE A 435 -7.19 12.63 -17.46
C PHE A 435 -7.67 11.35 -18.18
N PHE A 436 -8.70 10.67 -17.68
CA PHE A 436 -9.15 9.40 -18.30
C PHE A 436 -9.79 9.62 -19.67
N LEU A 437 -10.59 10.67 -19.83
CA LEU A 437 -11.26 10.96 -21.11
C LEU A 437 -10.27 11.30 -22.22
N GLY A 438 -9.23 12.07 -21.91
CA GLY A 438 -8.19 12.41 -22.86
C GLY A 438 -7.35 11.21 -23.30
N LEU A 439 -7.14 10.22 -22.39
CA LEU A 439 -6.44 8.98 -22.74
C LEU A 439 -7.20 8.14 -23.75
N VAL A 440 -8.53 8.12 -23.68
CA VAL A 440 -9.36 7.43 -24.70
C VAL A 440 -9.10 8.03 -26.08
N LEU A 441 -9.00 9.36 -26.19
CA LEU A 441 -8.65 10.03 -27.43
C LEU A 441 -7.21 9.72 -27.89
N MET A 442 -6.26 9.64 -26.94
CA MET A 442 -4.84 9.34 -27.25
C MET A 442 -4.65 7.98 -27.89
N VAL A 443 -5.49 6.97 -27.59
CA VAL A 443 -5.43 5.64 -28.20
C VAL A 443 -5.38 5.72 -29.73
N TRP A 444 -6.10 6.65 -30.35
CA TRP A 444 -6.19 6.81 -31.81
C TRP A 444 -4.89 7.33 -32.43
N PHE A 445 -4.09 8.10 -31.68
CA PHE A 445 -2.88 8.75 -32.19
C PHE A 445 -1.59 7.98 -31.85
N MET A 446 -1.69 6.89 -31.08
CA MET A 446 -0.53 6.10 -30.66
C MET A 446 -0.17 4.99 -31.63
N ARG A 447 1.13 4.64 -31.66
CA ARG A 447 1.61 3.46 -32.37
C ARG A 447 1.12 2.20 -31.66
N ARG A 448 1.18 1.07 -32.32
CA ARG A 448 0.70 -0.23 -31.83
C ARG A 448 1.23 -0.58 -30.43
N ARG A 449 2.53 -0.43 -30.21
CA ARG A 449 3.20 -0.75 -28.94
C ARG A 449 2.64 0.11 -27.81
N GLU A 450 2.67 1.43 -27.97
CA GLU A 450 2.20 2.38 -26.97
C GLU A 450 0.69 2.21 -26.71
N ARG A 451 -0.08 1.94 -27.77
CA ARG A 451 -1.52 1.66 -27.68
C ARG A 451 -1.80 0.41 -26.85
N ALA A 452 -1.07 -0.69 -27.08
CA ALA A 452 -1.20 -1.92 -26.34
C ALA A 452 -0.89 -1.70 -24.85
N ILE A 453 0.16 -0.95 -24.52
CA ILE A 453 0.52 -0.61 -23.14
C ILE A 453 -0.55 0.25 -22.48
N LEU A 454 -1.01 1.33 -23.16
CA LEU A 454 -2.04 2.24 -22.65
C LEU A 454 -3.34 1.48 -22.33
N VAL A 455 -3.82 0.67 -23.27
CA VAL A 455 -5.04 -0.13 -23.09
C VAL A 455 -4.88 -1.09 -21.91
N SER A 456 -3.73 -1.74 -21.77
CA SER A 456 -3.47 -2.65 -20.65
C SER A 456 -3.49 -1.92 -19.29
N PHE A 457 -2.98 -0.69 -19.22
CA PHE A 457 -3.00 0.11 -18.00
C PHE A 457 -4.41 0.59 -17.60
N LEU A 458 -5.40 0.52 -18.50
CA LEU A 458 -6.79 0.82 -18.20
C LEU A 458 -7.54 -0.36 -17.55
N PHE A 459 -7.00 -1.59 -17.57
CA PHE A 459 -7.71 -2.76 -17.05
C PHE A 459 -8.11 -2.62 -15.57
N PRO A 460 -7.25 -2.13 -14.66
CA PRO A 460 -7.68 -1.94 -13.27
C PRO A 460 -8.80 -0.91 -13.10
N VAL A 461 -8.83 0.18 -13.90
CA VAL A 461 -9.95 1.13 -13.90
C VAL A 461 -11.24 0.45 -14.34
N ILE A 462 -11.22 -0.31 -15.45
CA ILE A 462 -12.39 -1.04 -15.92
C ILE A 462 -12.88 -1.99 -14.83
N PHE A 463 -11.96 -2.70 -14.19
CA PHE A 463 -12.26 -3.60 -13.07
C PHE A 463 -12.95 -2.86 -11.91
N ALA A 464 -12.47 -1.69 -11.52
CA ALA A 464 -13.04 -0.88 -10.44
C ALA A 464 -14.50 -0.48 -10.70
N PHE A 465 -14.87 -0.29 -11.98
CA PHE A 465 -16.22 0.12 -12.38
C PHE A 465 -17.17 -1.06 -12.68
N VAL A 466 -16.68 -2.31 -12.62
CA VAL A 466 -17.48 -3.50 -12.97
C VAL A 466 -17.66 -4.45 -11.81
N LEU A 467 -16.69 -4.53 -10.89
CA LEU A 467 -16.66 -5.51 -9.81
C LEU A 467 -16.45 -4.84 -8.44
N LEU A 468 -17.18 -5.33 -7.45
CA LEU A 468 -16.97 -5.07 -6.03
C LEU A 468 -16.23 -6.27 -5.44
N MET A 469 -15.11 -6.04 -4.76
CA MET A 469 -14.28 -7.11 -4.19
C MET A 469 -14.45 -7.30 -2.69
N THR A 470 -14.81 -6.23 -1.98
CA THR A 470 -14.96 -6.20 -0.51
C THR A 470 -16.29 -5.55 -0.15
N PRO A 471 -16.79 -5.70 1.10
CA PRO A 471 -18.04 -5.06 1.51
C PRO A 471 -18.09 -3.55 1.27
N ASP A 472 -16.94 -2.86 1.38
CA ASP A 472 -16.84 -1.43 1.12
C ASP A 472 -16.38 -1.15 -0.33
N ILE A 473 -17.25 -0.54 -1.13
CA ILE A 473 -16.97 -0.13 -2.52
C ILE A 473 -15.83 0.90 -2.62
N ASN A 474 -15.62 1.71 -1.60
CA ASN A 474 -14.56 2.71 -1.59
C ASN A 474 -13.18 2.08 -1.78
N VAL A 475 -12.97 0.85 -1.32
CA VAL A 475 -11.71 0.10 -1.47
C VAL A 475 -11.28 -0.05 -2.94
N ASN A 476 -12.24 -0.05 -3.88
CA ASN A 476 -11.95 -0.12 -5.31
C ASN A 476 -11.20 1.11 -5.84
N HIS A 477 -11.13 2.24 -5.11
CA HIS A 477 -10.33 3.40 -5.49
C HIS A 477 -8.87 3.03 -5.76
N LYS A 478 -8.34 2.02 -5.08
CA LYS A 478 -6.96 1.53 -5.26
C LYS A 478 -6.68 1.11 -6.69
N TYR A 479 -7.63 0.44 -7.36
CA TYR A 479 -7.47 0.01 -8.75
C TYR A 479 -7.43 1.21 -9.72
N ILE A 480 -8.20 2.25 -9.43
CA ILE A 480 -8.16 3.50 -10.20
C ILE A 480 -6.80 4.19 -9.99
N MET A 481 -6.32 4.26 -8.75
CA MET A 481 -5.01 4.85 -8.42
C MET A 481 -3.83 4.08 -9.04
N ILE A 482 -3.92 2.74 -9.14
CA ILE A 482 -2.93 1.91 -9.84
C ILE A 482 -2.88 2.28 -11.32
N SER A 483 -4.01 2.33 -12.00
CA SER A 483 -4.09 2.76 -13.39
C SER A 483 -3.58 4.19 -13.56
N TYR A 484 -4.01 5.11 -12.70
CA TYR A 484 -3.61 6.51 -12.72
C TYR A 484 -2.08 6.66 -12.69
N ALA A 485 -1.42 5.98 -11.76
CA ALA A 485 0.03 6.03 -11.61
C ALA A 485 0.78 5.69 -12.91
N PHE A 486 0.40 4.63 -13.60
CA PHE A 486 1.06 4.22 -14.86
C PHE A 486 0.64 5.07 -16.06
N LEU A 487 -0.59 5.54 -16.10
CA LEU A 487 -1.12 6.35 -17.19
C LEU A 487 -0.56 7.77 -17.23
N THR A 488 0.04 8.27 -16.13
CA THR A 488 0.80 9.54 -16.11
C THR A 488 1.93 9.57 -17.15
N ILE A 489 2.49 8.41 -17.50
CA ILE A 489 3.54 8.26 -18.53
C ILE A 489 3.06 8.79 -19.89
N PHE A 490 1.82 8.51 -20.26
CA PHE A 490 1.25 8.90 -21.55
C PHE A 490 0.94 10.39 -21.60
N TRP A 491 0.45 10.97 -20.53
CA TRP A 491 0.26 12.40 -20.40
C TRP A 491 1.59 13.15 -20.45
N ALA A 492 2.59 12.65 -19.72
CA ALA A 492 3.94 13.20 -19.77
C ALA A 492 4.51 13.16 -21.21
N TRP A 493 4.29 12.04 -21.92
CA TRP A 493 4.72 11.91 -23.31
C TRP A 493 3.99 12.89 -24.24
N ALA A 494 2.67 13.06 -24.09
CA ALA A 494 1.88 13.99 -24.88
C ALA A 494 2.35 15.44 -24.67
N VAL A 495 2.46 15.88 -23.41
CA VAL A 495 2.91 17.22 -23.03
C VAL A 495 4.35 17.50 -23.55
N CYS A 496 5.30 16.58 -23.32
CA CYS A 496 6.66 16.73 -23.82
C CYS A 496 6.73 16.75 -25.38
N SER A 497 5.80 16.06 -26.05
CA SER A 497 5.74 16.03 -27.51
C SER A 497 5.18 17.33 -28.07
N LEU A 498 4.15 17.90 -27.43
CA LEU A 498 3.60 19.21 -27.77
C LEU A 498 4.63 20.33 -27.55
N TRP A 499 5.35 20.27 -26.44
CA TRP A 499 6.39 21.23 -26.09
C TRP A 499 7.54 21.27 -27.12
N LYS A 500 7.98 20.08 -27.54
CA LYS A 500 9.07 19.96 -28.51
C LYS A 500 8.65 20.39 -29.92
N GLY A 501 7.38 20.16 -30.27
CA GLY A 501 6.87 20.33 -31.63
C GLY A 501 7.38 19.25 -32.61
N ARG A 502 6.88 19.26 -33.84
CA ARG A 502 7.32 18.37 -34.93
C ARG A 502 8.18 19.16 -35.91
N ASN A 503 9.10 18.46 -36.59
CA ASN A 503 9.85 19.02 -37.70
C ASN A 503 8.88 19.44 -38.82
N GLY A 504 9.05 20.62 -39.41
CA GLY A 504 8.19 21.16 -40.47
C GLY A 504 7.00 22.02 -39.96
N GLN A 505 6.77 22.10 -38.64
CA GLN A 505 5.75 23.03 -38.09
C GLN A 505 6.21 24.48 -38.18
N SER A 506 5.26 25.39 -38.49
CA SER A 506 5.47 26.85 -38.44
C SER A 506 5.76 27.32 -37.00
N GLY A 507 6.33 28.53 -36.87
CA GLY A 507 6.57 29.18 -35.57
C GLY A 507 5.29 29.28 -34.74
N ILE A 508 4.17 29.67 -35.35
CA ILE A 508 2.85 29.78 -34.73
C ILE A 508 2.38 28.42 -34.18
N GLN A 509 2.47 27.36 -34.98
CA GLN A 509 2.07 26.01 -34.55
C GLN A 509 2.90 25.51 -33.37
N LYS A 510 4.21 25.79 -33.34
CA LYS A 510 5.08 25.45 -32.19
C LYS A 510 4.69 26.25 -30.95
N THR A 511 4.36 27.52 -31.07
CA THR A 511 3.91 28.37 -29.97
C THR A 511 2.57 27.89 -29.42
N MET A 512 1.60 27.58 -30.28
CA MET A 512 0.32 26.98 -29.88
C MET A 512 0.51 25.64 -29.17
N GLY A 513 1.43 24.78 -29.64
CA GLY A 513 1.79 23.53 -29.00
C GLY A 513 2.33 23.74 -27.57
N LYS A 514 3.18 24.75 -27.35
CA LYS A 514 3.68 25.09 -26.02
C LYS A 514 2.60 25.61 -25.10
N ILE A 515 1.72 26.50 -25.59
CA ILE A 515 0.58 27.03 -24.83
C ILE A 515 -0.32 25.87 -24.40
N LEU A 516 -0.67 24.96 -25.33
CA LEU A 516 -1.48 23.80 -25.03
C LEU A 516 -0.80 22.88 -24.00
N ALA A 517 0.52 22.70 -24.10
CA ALA A 517 1.28 21.90 -23.11
C ALA A 517 1.19 22.53 -21.70
N ILE A 518 1.29 23.86 -21.57
CA ILE A 518 1.13 24.56 -20.29
C ILE A 518 -0.29 24.37 -19.74
N VAL A 519 -1.30 24.61 -20.58
CA VAL A 519 -2.73 24.43 -20.19
C VAL A 519 -2.99 23.01 -19.71
N LEU A 520 -2.45 22.01 -20.43
CA LEU A 520 -2.58 20.62 -20.02
C LEU A 520 -1.89 20.33 -18.67
N VAL A 521 -0.68 20.82 -18.45
CA VAL A 521 0.00 20.63 -17.15
C VAL A 521 -0.81 21.23 -16.01
N ILE A 522 -1.35 22.44 -16.19
CA ILE A 522 -2.21 23.09 -15.19
C ILE A 522 -3.47 22.22 -14.95
N SER A 523 -4.18 21.85 -16.02
CA SER A 523 -5.39 21.03 -15.91
C SER A 523 -5.16 19.66 -15.26
N LEU A 524 -3.96 19.08 -15.47
CA LEU A 524 -3.59 17.77 -14.97
C LEU A 524 -3.03 17.79 -13.54
N SER A 525 -2.77 18.95 -12.94
CA SER A 525 -2.05 18.99 -11.67
C SER A 525 -2.58 19.98 -10.64
N VAL A 526 -3.31 21.03 -11.02
CA VAL A 526 -3.67 22.11 -10.09
C VAL A 526 -4.52 21.66 -8.92
N THR A 527 -5.48 20.74 -9.15
CA THR A 527 -6.27 20.13 -8.05
C THR A 527 -5.37 19.40 -7.06
N GLY A 528 -4.43 18.59 -7.55
CA GLY A 528 -3.49 17.87 -6.72
C GLY A 528 -2.47 18.76 -6.01
N ILE A 529 -2.07 19.89 -6.62
CA ILE A 529 -1.23 20.90 -5.94
C ILE A 529 -1.98 21.48 -4.74
N TYR A 530 -3.26 21.81 -4.91
CA TYR A 530 -4.07 22.30 -3.80
C TYR A 530 -4.32 21.21 -2.74
N ASP A 531 -4.58 19.96 -3.13
CA ASP A 531 -4.65 18.85 -2.19
C ASP A 531 -3.37 18.71 -1.37
N PHE A 532 -2.21 18.96 -1.98
CA PHE A 532 -0.94 18.95 -1.26
C PHE A 532 -0.85 20.06 -0.21
N VAL A 533 -1.34 21.28 -0.52
CA VAL A 533 -1.47 22.36 0.46
C VAL A 533 -2.36 21.93 1.63
N VAL A 534 -3.47 21.26 1.33
CA VAL A 534 -4.38 20.70 2.35
C VAL A 534 -3.69 19.63 3.20
N ILE A 535 -2.88 18.74 2.61
CA ILE A 535 -2.10 17.76 3.39
C ILE A 535 -1.19 18.48 4.40
N ILE A 536 -0.50 19.54 3.99
CA ILE A 536 0.36 20.31 4.89
C ILE A 536 -0.44 21.00 5.98
N LYS A 537 -1.52 21.70 5.63
CA LYS A 537 -2.38 22.40 6.59
C LYS A 537 -3.13 21.44 7.51
N GLY A 538 -3.73 20.38 6.93
CA GLY A 538 -4.57 19.42 7.65
C GLY A 538 -3.81 18.53 8.65
N ASN A 539 -2.45 18.52 8.57
CA ASN A 539 -1.58 17.80 9.50
C ASN A 539 -0.63 18.73 10.26
N GLY A 540 -0.90 20.03 10.27
CA GLY A 540 -0.11 21.03 10.98
C GLY A 540 -0.21 20.92 12.52
N PRO A 541 0.48 21.81 13.26
CA PRO A 541 0.36 21.88 14.71
C PRO A 541 -1.12 22.04 15.13
N GLY A 542 -1.54 21.33 16.18
CA GLY A 542 -2.93 21.31 16.65
C GLY A 542 -3.90 20.46 15.82
N ARG A 543 -3.44 19.84 14.73
CA ARG A 543 -4.24 18.96 13.86
C ARG A 543 -3.63 17.57 13.78
N ARG A 544 -3.39 16.99 14.95
CA ARG A 544 -2.82 15.66 15.11
C ARG A 544 -3.48 14.94 16.27
N VAL A 545 -3.70 13.66 16.11
CA VAL A 545 -4.00 12.77 17.23
C VAL A 545 -2.69 12.49 17.95
N THR A 546 -2.71 12.56 19.27
CA THR A 546 -1.56 12.31 20.14
C THR A 546 -1.83 11.14 21.04
N VAL A 547 -0.84 10.27 21.23
CA VAL A 547 -0.92 9.13 22.15
C VAL A 547 0.36 9.09 22.99
N ASN A 548 0.22 9.00 24.31
CA ASN A 548 1.34 8.82 25.22
C ASN A 548 1.78 7.34 25.21
N MET A 549 2.88 7.04 24.48
CA MET A 549 3.42 5.69 24.37
C MET A 549 4.04 5.15 25.67
N ASN A 550 4.29 6.04 26.64
CA ASN A 550 4.92 5.72 27.93
C ASN A 550 3.93 5.93 29.08
N SER A 551 2.62 5.88 28.83
CA SER A 551 1.62 6.02 29.91
C SER A 551 1.67 4.82 30.85
N GLU A 552 1.32 5.02 32.11
CA GLU A 552 1.20 3.94 33.09
C GLU A 552 0.21 2.86 32.63
N LEU A 553 -0.87 3.27 31.96
CA LEU A 553 -1.86 2.35 31.39
C LEU A 553 -1.23 1.46 30.30
N THR A 554 -0.50 2.06 29.34
CA THR A 554 0.18 1.29 28.28
C THR A 554 1.16 0.28 28.88
N GLN A 555 1.99 0.72 29.82
CA GLN A 555 2.97 -0.14 30.48
C GLN A 555 2.30 -1.27 31.27
N TRP A 556 1.26 -0.96 32.05
CA TRP A 556 0.53 -1.99 32.79
C TRP A 556 -0.09 -3.04 31.86
N LEU A 557 -0.68 -2.63 30.73
CA LEU A 557 -1.25 -3.54 29.75
C LEU A 557 -0.18 -4.42 29.09
N GLU A 558 0.99 -3.85 28.75
CA GLU A 558 2.13 -4.59 28.18
C GLU A 558 2.70 -5.64 29.17
N GLU A 559 2.70 -5.36 30.46
CA GLU A 559 3.26 -6.23 31.50
C GLU A 559 2.27 -7.30 32.00
N ASN A 560 0.96 -7.05 31.95
CA ASN A 560 -0.04 -7.89 32.59
C ASN A 560 -0.94 -8.65 31.61
N LEU A 561 -1.02 -8.26 30.34
CA LEU A 561 -1.80 -9.02 29.35
C LEU A 561 -0.96 -10.12 28.72
N GLU A 562 -1.53 -11.30 28.68
CA GLU A 562 -0.96 -12.44 27.98
C GLU A 562 -1.45 -12.52 26.53
N LYS A 563 -0.78 -13.30 25.72
CA LYS A 563 -1.04 -13.51 24.28
C LYS A 563 -2.51 -13.85 23.94
N ASN A 564 -3.20 -14.57 24.82
CA ASN A 564 -4.57 -15.05 24.59
C ASN A 564 -5.61 -14.20 25.30
N ASP A 565 -5.19 -13.14 25.97
CA ASP A 565 -6.12 -12.26 26.66
C ASP A 565 -6.95 -11.46 25.66
N LEU A 566 -8.21 -11.31 25.99
CA LEU A 566 -9.20 -10.57 25.23
C LEU A 566 -9.78 -9.45 26.08
N LEU A 567 -9.43 -8.22 25.72
CA LEU A 567 -9.81 -7.01 26.45
C LEU A 567 -11.08 -6.41 25.84
N LEU A 568 -12.16 -6.35 26.61
CA LEU A 568 -13.34 -5.57 26.26
C LEU A 568 -13.09 -4.10 26.61
N THR A 569 -13.35 -3.20 25.66
CA THR A 569 -13.17 -1.75 25.82
C THR A 569 -14.36 -0.98 25.22
N PRO A 570 -14.53 0.30 25.56
CA PRO A 570 -15.24 1.24 24.68
C PRO A 570 -14.66 1.27 23.26
N GLU A 571 -15.32 1.96 22.34
CA GLU A 571 -14.87 2.05 20.94
C GLU A 571 -13.59 2.89 20.82
N TYR A 572 -12.45 2.21 20.77
CA TYR A 572 -11.14 2.83 20.66
C TYR A 572 -10.54 2.68 19.26
N SER A 573 -10.20 3.81 18.62
CA SER A 573 -9.53 3.79 17.33
C SER A 573 -7.99 3.82 17.47
N MET A 574 -7.42 4.90 18.01
CA MET A 574 -6.00 5.05 18.30
C MET A 574 -5.83 5.75 19.63
N ASN A 575 -5.36 5.02 20.63
CA ASN A 575 -5.10 5.52 21.98
C ASN A 575 -4.05 4.65 22.68
N GLU A 576 -3.83 4.89 23.94
CA GLU A 576 -2.87 4.19 24.79
C GLU A 576 -3.11 2.68 24.86
N VAL A 577 -4.39 2.26 24.88
CA VAL A 577 -4.78 0.85 24.91
C VAL A 577 -4.44 0.15 23.59
N THR A 578 -4.76 0.75 22.45
CA THR A 578 -4.45 0.17 21.13
C THR A 578 -2.94 0.13 20.85
N MET A 579 -2.17 1.00 21.53
CA MET A 579 -0.70 1.04 21.42
C MET A 579 0.02 0.07 22.38
N SER A 580 -0.67 -0.59 23.31
CA SER A 580 -0.07 -1.62 24.16
C SER A 580 0.16 -2.97 23.46
N GLY A 581 -0.45 -3.18 22.29
CA GLY A 581 -0.43 -4.47 21.60
C GLY A 581 -1.56 -5.42 22.01
N ALA A 582 -2.49 -4.98 22.86
CA ALA A 582 -3.64 -5.74 23.34
C ALA A 582 -4.57 -6.19 22.19
N MET A 583 -5.20 -7.36 22.39
CA MET A 583 -6.28 -7.85 21.53
C MET A 583 -7.62 -7.36 22.08
N LEU A 584 -8.30 -6.49 21.31
CA LEU A 584 -9.58 -5.93 21.73
C LEU A 584 -10.74 -6.81 21.25
N TYR A 585 -11.74 -6.99 22.11
CA TYR A 585 -12.94 -7.77 21.77
C TYR A 585 -13.68 -7.17 20.57
N CYS A 586 -13.95 -5.85 20.61
CA CYS A 586 -14.49 -5.06 19.52
C CYS A 586 -14.02 -3.61 19.68
N GLY A 587 -12.80 -3.30 19.20
CA GLY A 587 -12.17 -1.99 19.46
C GLY A 587 -12.85 -0.87 18.68
N TRP A 588 -12.69 -0.82 17.35
CA TRP A 588 -13.37 0.12 16.48
C TRP A 588 -14.16 -0.65 15.43
N PRO A 589 -15.49 -0.69 15.49
CA PRO A 589 -16.31 -1.57 14.64
C PRO A 589 -16.08 -1.37 13.14
N TYR A 590 -15.92 -0.13 12.68
CA TYR A 590 -15.67 0.16 11.25
C TYR A 590 -14.42 -0.54 10.71
N TYR A 591 -13.32 -0.58 11.45
CA TYR A 591 -12.10 -1.23 11.00
C TYR A 591 -12.27 -2.74 10.84
N ALA A 592 -12.94 -3.37 11.79
CA ALA A 592 -13.23 -4.80 11.74
C ALA A 592 -14.23 -5.13 10.64
N TRP A 593 -15.31 -4.35 10.50
CA TRP A 593 -16.30 -4.52 9.43
C TRP A 593 -15.66 -4.39 8.03
N SER A 594 -14.85 -3.38 7.79
CA SER A 594 -14.16 -3.19 6.50
C SER A 594 -13.20 -4.32 6.18
N ALA A 595 -12.67 -5.02 7.19
CA ALA A 595 -11.88 -6.23 7.06
C ALA A 595 -12.73 -7.52 6.93
N GLY A 596 -14.08 -7.42 6.93
CA GLY A 596 -15.00 -8.53 6.70
C GLY A 596 -15.42 -9.31 7.94
N TYR A 597 -15.31 -8.73 9.14
CA TYR A 597 -15.83 -9.32 10.36
C TYR A 597 -17.30 -8.93 10.61
N ASP A 598 -18.04 -9.81 11.29
CA ASP A 598 -19.37 -9.49 11.79
C ASP A 598 -19.28 -8.72 13.11
N THR A 599 -19.30 -7.40 13.01
CA THR A 599 -19.18 -6.52 14.18
C THR A 599 -20.49 -6.31 14.93
N ASN A 600 -21.65 -6.51 14.28
CA ASN A 600 -22.95 -6.26 14.90
C ASN A 600 -23.17 -7.17 16.10
N TYR A 601 -22.82 -8.44 15.98
CA TYR A 601 -22.95 -9.39 17.08
C TYR A 601 -22.14 -8.96 18.30
N ARG A 602 -20.82 -8.67 18.13
CA ARG A 602 -19.96 -8.29 19.25
C ARG A 602 -20.33 -6.92 19.84
N ALA A 603 -20.76 -5.97 19.02
CA ALA A 603 -21.24 -4.69 19.50
C ALA A 603 -22.47 -4.88 20.42
N ALA A 604 -23.42 -5.73 20.04
CA ALA A 604 -24.58 -6.04 20.89
C ALA A 604 -24.18 -6.74 22.21
N GLN A 605 -23.20 -7.65 22.18
CA GLN A 605 -22.69 -8.27 23.42
C GLN A 605 -21.96 -7.25 24.31
N ALA A 606 -21.18 -6.34 23.73
CA ALA A 606 -20.52 -5.26 24.47
C ALA A 606 -21.54 -4.35 25.17
N VAL A 607 -22.61 -3.93 24.46
CA VAL A 607 -23.75 -3.20 25.05
C VAL A 607 -24.32 -3.97 26.24
N THR A 608 -24.61 -5.27 26.07
CA THR A 608 -25.16 -6.11 27.14
C THR A 608 -24.25 -6.13 28.38
N ILE A 609 -22.94 -6.32 28.19
CA ILE A 609 -21.95 -6.39 29.27
C ILE A 609 -21.86 -5.07 30.02
N TYR A 610 -21.82 -3.93 29.31
CA TYR A 610 -21.66 -2.62 29.95
C TYR A 610 -22.93 -2.07 30.57
N THR A 611 -24.12 -2.49 30.12
CA THR A 611 -25.38 -1.84 30.55
C THR A 611 -26.27 -2.72 31.41
N THR A 612 -26.00 -4.03 31.53
CA THR A 612 -26.84 -4.92 32.36
C THR A 612 -26.75 -4.61 33.85
N SER A 613 -27.89 -4.69 34.55
CA SER A 613 -27.95 -4.66 36.02
C SER A 613 -27.90 -6.04 36.65
N ASP A 614 -27.97 -7.11 35.83
CA ASP A 614 -27.98 -8.49 36.30
C ASP A 614 -26.60 -9.12 36.23
N SER A 615 -26.03 -9.42 37.41
CA SER A 615 -24.69 -10.03 37.53
C SER A 615 -24.61 -11.43 36.93
N GLU A 616 -25.71 -12.18 36.85
CA GLU A 616 -25.71 -13.52 36.25
C GLU A 616 -25.61 -13.42 34.70
N THR A 617 -26.42 -12.53 34.12
CA THR A 617 -26.33 -12.21 32.69
C THR A 617 -24.93 -11.71 32.31
N LEU A 618 -24.35 -10.80 33.12
CA LEU A 618 -22.97 -10.33 32.91
C LEU A 618 -21.98 -11.49 32.87
N LYS A 619 -21.94 -12.31 33.91
CA LYS A 619 -20.98 -13.43 34.01
C LYS A 619 -21.15 -14.43 32.86
N LYS A 620 -22.39 -14.77 32.53
CA LYS A 620 -22.69 -15.69 31.43
C LYS A 620 -22.20 -15.15 30.08
N THR A 621 -22.47 -13.88 29.80
CA THR A 621 -22.05 -13.27 28.51
C THR A 621 -20.54 -13.17 28.43
N VAL A 622 -19.87 -12.71 29.48
CA VAL A 622 -18.38 -12.61 29.53
C VAL A 622 -17.74 -13.98 29.33
N GLN A 623 -18.26 -15.04 29.97
CA GLN A 623 -17.75 -16.40 29.82
C GLN A 623 -18.00 -16.97 28.42
N GLN A 624 -19.17 -16.73 27.82
CA GLN A 624 -19.49 -17.14 26.44
C GLN A 624 -18.58 -16.48 25.42
N GLU A 625 -18.29 -15.20 25.59
CA GLU A 625 -17.43 -14.41 24.71
C GLU A 625 -15.94 -14.56 25.03
N LYS A 626 -15.56 -15.30 26.07
CA LYS A 626 -14.18 -15.54 26.51
C LYS A 626 -13.40 -14.24 26.79
N ILE A 627 -14.06 -13.22 27.27
CA ILE A 627 -13.44 -11.95 27.64
C ILE A 627 -12.69 -12.18 28.95
N THR A 628 -11.39 -11.81 28.97
CA THR A 628 -10.50 -12.00 30.14
C THR A 628 -10.33 -10.74 30.98
N TYR A 629 -10.55 -9.57 30.35
CA TYR A 629 -10.51 -8.28 31.02
C TYR A 629 -11.60 -7.36 30.49
N ILE A 630 -12.16 -6.56 31.39
CA ILE A 630 -13.11 -5.47 31.07
C ILE A 630 -12.47 -4.16 31.47
N LEU A 631 -12.29 -3.25 30.52
CA LEU A 631 -11.88 -1.89 30.78
C LEU A 631 -13.12 -1.00 30.86
N PHE A 632 -13.31 -0.35 32.01
CA PHE A 632 -14.33 0.66 32.22
C PHE A 632 -13.69 2.05 32.12
N GLU A 633 -14.31 2.94 31.38
CA GLU A 633 -13.93 4.36 31.29
C GLU A 633 -15.11 5.23 31.74
N GLU A 634 -14.87 6.11 32.71
CA GLU A 634 -15.88 7.00 33.26
C GLU A 634 -16.48 7.92 32.18
N GLY A 635 -17.79 8.01 32.14
CA GLY A 635 -18.56 8.78 31.16
C GLY A 635 -18.71 8.08 29.79
N SER A 636 -18.31 6.81 29.63
CA SER A 636 -18.63 6.05 28.45
C SER A 636 -20.11 5.68 28.36
N GLU A 637 -20.67 5.78 27.17
CA GLU A 637 -22.05 5.41 26.86
C GLU A 637 -22.09 4.40 25.71
N PHE A 638 -23.01 3.44 25.80
CA PHE A 638 -23.30 2.50 24.71
C PHE A 638 -24.79 2.62 24.33
N GLU A 639 -25.06 2.90 23.06
CA GLU A 639 -26.43 3.10 22.54
C GLU A 639 -27.25 4.10 23.39
N GLN A 640 -26.63 5.21 23.83
CA GLN A 640 -27.23 6.24 24.71
C GLN A 640 -27.58 5.73 26.13
N GLN A 641 -27.02 4.61 26.56
CA GLN A 641 -27.12 4.09 27.91
C GLN A 641 -25.78 4.25 28.63
N GLU A 642 -25.85 4.72 29.89
CA GLU A 642 -24.64 4.78 30.72
C GLU A 642 -24.15 3.40 31.10
N CYS A 643 -22.83 3.25 31.16
CA CYS A 643 -22.19 2.02 31.60
C CYS A 643 -22.40 1.80 33.10
N ARG A 644 -22.78 0.59 33.49
CA ARG A 644 -23.03 0.18 34.88
C ARG A 644 -21.81 -0.46 35.51
N GLU A 645 -20.86 0.36 35.95
CA GLU A 645 -19.68 -0.13 36.64
C GLU A 645 -19.98 -0.97 37.88
N GLU A 646 -21.04 -0.58 38.64
CA GLU A 646 -21.42 -1.28 39.87
C GLU A 646 -21.64 -2.77 39.65
N THR A 647 -22.27 -3.16 38.55
CA THR A 647 -22.50 -4.58 38.21
C THR A 647 -21.18 -5.29 37.89
N ILE A 648 -20.26 -4.61 37.18
CA ILE A 648 -18.94 -5.16 36.84
C ILE A 648 -18.10 -5.31 38.12
N ALA A 649 -18.02 -4.29 38.96
CA ALA A 649 -17.27 -4.28 40.21
C ALA A 649 -17.79 -5.29 41.26
N ALA A 650 -19.09 -5.56 41.24
CA ALA A 650 -19.67 -6.61 42.08
C ALA A 650 -19.35 -8.03 41.60
N ALA A 651 -19.07 -8.20 40.32
CA ALA A 651 -18.83 -9.49 39.70
C ALA A 651 -17.34 -9.88 39.61
N TYR A 652 -16.42 -8.89 39.47
CA TYR A 652 -15.01 -9.08 39.10
C TYR A 652 -14.07 -8.23 39.94
N GLU A 653 -12.85 -8.68 40.12
CA GLU A 653 -11.79 -7.98 40.84
C GLU A 653 -11.23 -6.81 40.00
N LYS A 654 -11.14 -5.62 40.59
CA LYS A 654 -10.44 -4.49 40.01
C LYS A 654 -8.92 -4.69 40.17
N VAL A 655 -8.21 -4.82 39.02
CA VAL A 655 -6.76 -5.08 38.99
C VAL A 655 -5.93 -3.85 38.63
N TYR A 656 -6.55 -2.82 38.07
CA TYR A 656 -5.88 -1.57 37.71
C TYR A 656 -6.85 -0.37 37.78
N GLU A 657 -6.28 0.79 38.12
CA GLU A 657 -6.98 2.08 38.09
C GLU A 657 -5.98 3.18 37.75
N THR A 658 -6.33 4.09 36.84
CA THR A 658 -5.51 5.28 36.53
C THR A 658 -5.50 6.25 37.71
N GLN A 659 -4.44 7.06 37.84
CA GLN A 659 -4.31 8.03 38.92
C GLN A 659 -5.47 9.04 39.02
N ASP A 660 -6.07 9.38 37.88
CA ASP A 660 -7.25 10.24 37.80
C ASP A 660 -8.57 9.50 38.03
N GLY A 661 -8.53 8.18 38.26
CA GLY A 661 -9.68 7.33 38.51
C GLY A 661 -10.60 7.12 37.29
N ARG A 662 -10.23 7.63 36.09
CA ARG A 662 -11.13 7.58 34.94
C ARG A 662 -11.19 6.20 34.27
N ILE A 663 -10.07 5.46 34.25
CA ILE A 663 -10.02 4.13 33.66
C ILE A 663 -9.77 3.11 34.76
N ARG A 664 -10.59 2.07 34.78
CA ARG A 664 -10.49 0.92 35.70
C ARG A 664 -10.55 -0.37 34.90
N ILE A 665 -9.72 -1.34 35.26
CA ILE A 665 -9.67 -2.64 34.59
C ILE A 665 -10.04 -3.73 35.59
N TYR A 666 -10.95 -4.59 35.17
CA TYR A 666 -11.48 -5.72 35.92
C TYR A 666 -11.03 -7.03 35.28
N LYS A 667 -10.49 -7.95 36.05
CA LYS A 667 -10.10 -9.29 35.61
C LYS A 667 -11.30 -10.24 35.76
N THR A 668 -11.64 -10.95 34.68
CA THR A 668 -12.84 -11.81 34.63
C THR A 668 -12.55 -13.29 34.89
N THR A 669 -11.27 -13.68 34.83
CA THR A 669 -10.78 -15.06 35.10
C THR A 669 -10.12 -15.12 36.46
N GLU A 670 -10.31 -16.24 37.19
CA GLU A 670 -9.60 -16.53 38.45
C GLU A 670 -8.10 -16.66 38.26
#